data_b3c6c4a8e5446f406c852532e3a100ea
#
_entry.id   b3c6c4a8e5446f406c852532e3a100ea
#
_cell.length_a   1.000
_cell.length_b   1.000
_cell.length_c   1.000
_cell.angle_alpha   90.00
_cell.angle_beta   90.00
_cell.angle_gamma   90.00
#
_symmetry.space_group_name_H-M   'P 1'
#
loop_
_entity.id
_entity.type
_entity.pdbx_description
1 polymer ?
#
loop_
_entity_poly.entity_id
_entity_poly.type
_entity_poly.pdbx_seq_one_letter_code
_entity_poly.pdbx_strand_id
1 'polypeptide(L)'
;MPRGALLALLVALILASGGTQAQTLSHEFDSEGAAKNVVMSAESLTYDEALGLVTAAGNVEISQGQRLLIADAVSYNEFHDVMTASGNVALMEPNGEVLFADYLELSDEMREGVMRDIRILLSAETRIAANSARRTNGSRTEMNKAVFSPCKLCPVHPDEPPLWQIKAIKIVHDQQKQDVAYYDAWLEMFGIPLVYTPYFEHPDPTVKRRSGFLTPTYGSSSNLGIHLTTPYYWNISPHQDATLKPKFTSDEGVIWGSEYRERTQTGGYSLDGSLAYGDERDDNGDKTGSQAVRGHLFSNGRFQLDPIWNYGYQFEQASDDTYLSFYRLNSKDTLTTRPYIEGINGRNYASGNAYFFQGLEAEDNQNQIPFVLPLVDFNHVGMPDTIGGFTTMDANLMALHRIDGADSRRLSIEGGWHLPHIGRSGSIYRLSATMRGDIYHVNNVDSAGTTRKTRARGLTGRLRPELTSEWRLPLMSRTGGIRKLIEPIVQGIISPYGGNPGEIPNEDSQDLEFDDTNLFSNNRFTGFDRVESGPRVNYGLRFGFFGLGGGRTQGMVGQSARLRADDTFNKGSGLEENFSDFVGRIRIAPAPIFDFAYRFRLTHQNFTARRNEIELASGPKAVRINIGYALLEEQISEGDTTAFANREEVVAASDVRLTRFWRINAGTRRDLTGSGGTINWYSGATYEDECFFFATSINKNFTRDRDVQPETNFLFTIRLKHLG
;
A
#
# COMPACT_ATOMS: atom_id res chain seq x y z
N MET A 1 10.24 29.64 9.22
CA MET A 1 10.15 30.79 8.29
C MET A 1 9.31 30.35 7.10
N PRO A 2 8.22 31.02 6.78
CA PRO A 2 7.24 30.52 5.82
C PRO A 2 7.66 30.78 4.36
N ARG A 3 7.34 29.83 3.51
CA ARG A 3 7.61 29.77 2.07
C ARG A 3 6.86 30.80 1.18
N GLY A 4 6.38 31.90 1.76
CA GLY A 4 5.61 32.92 1.04
C GLY A 4 6.40 34.14 0.53
N ALA A 5 7.71 34.24 0.77
CA ALA A 5 8.50 35.41 0.44
C ALA A 5 9.29 35.37 -0.87
N LEU A 6 9.33 34.24 -1.58
CA LEU A 6 10.09 34.08 -2.83
C LEU A 6 9.28 34.37 -4.10
N LEU A 7 7.95 34.39 -4.01
CA LEU A 7 7.08 34.66 -5.17
C LEU A 7 6.82 36.18 -5.35
N ALA A 8 7.03 36.96 -4.35
CA ALA A 8 6.84 38.43 -4.41
C ALA A 8 8.06 39.17 -4.97
N LEU A 9 9.23 38.55 -5.03
CA LEU A 9 10.45 39.18 -5.56
C LEU A 9 10.65 39.00 -7.08
N LEU A 10 9.94 38.07 -7.72
CA LEU A 10 10.00 37.87 -9.17
C LEU A 10 9.04 38.79 -9.94
N VAL A 11 8.02 39.34 -9.28
CA VAL A 11 7.07 40.29 -9.91
C VAL A 11 7.58 41.75 -9.83
N ALA A 12 8.54 42.05 -8.96
CA ALA A 12 9.07 43.40 -8.79
C ALA A 12 10.28 43.73 -9.69
N LEU A 13 10.85 42.79 -10.43
CA LEU A 13 12.00 43.02 -11.31
C LEU A 13 11.64 43.20 -12.80
N ILE A 14 10.35 43.21 -13.16
CA ILE A 14 9.87 43.42 -14.54
C ILE A 14 9.41 44.87 -14.77
N LEU A 15 9.48 45.77 -13.75
CA LEU A 15 8.99 47.15 -13.84
C LEU A 15 10.07 48.24 -13.99
N ALA A 16 11.29 47.89 -14.44
CA ALA A 16 12.33 48.87 -14.68
C ALA A 16 13.11 48.60 -15.96
N SER A 17 12.49 48.72 -17.12
CA SER A 17 13.17 49.00 -18.37
C SER A 17 12.30 49.85 -19.28
N GLY A 18 12.88 50.91 -19.76
CA GLY A 18 12.38 52.12 -20.35
C GLY A 18 11.28 52.02 -21.40
N GLY A 19 10.40 52.99 -21.35
CA GLY A 19 9.19 53.10 -22.13
C GLY A 19 9.41 53.15 -23.67
N THR A 20 8.86 52.15 -24.29
CA THR A 20 8.26 52.28 -25.63
C THR A 20 6.75 52.30 -25.40
N GLN A 21 6.09 53.36 -25.85
CA GLN A 21 4.63 53.50 -25.74
C GLN A 21 3.99 52.44 -26.67
N ALA A 22 3.51 51.35 -26.07
CA ALA A 22 2.62 50.42 -26.75
C ALA A 22 1.27 51.10 -26.95
N GLN A 23 0.85 51.30 -28.20
CA GLN A 23 -0.51 51.71 -28.50
C GLN A 23 -1.45 50.53 -28.35
N THR A 24 -2.30 50.53 -27.33
CA THR A 24 -3.37 49.52 -27.15
C THR A 24 -4.60 50.04 -27.91
N LEU A 25 -4.96 49.39 -28.98
CA LEU A 25 -6.22 49.63 -29.71
C LEU A 25 -7.20 48.51 -29.31
N SER A 26 -8.22 48.87 -28.55
CA SER A 26 -9.38 48.03 -28.37
C SER A 26 -10.42 48.34 -29.44
N HIS A 27 -10.66 47.43 -30.38
CA HIS A 27 -11.73 47.56 -31.34
C HIS A 27 -12.89 46.65 -30.88
N GLU A 28 -14.00 47.31 -30.53
CA GLU A 28 -15.26 46.61 -30.19
C GLU A 28 -15.96 46.25 -31.51
N PHE A 29 -16.01 44.95 -31.84
CA PHE A 29 -16.88 44.46 -32.89
C PHE A 29 -18.24 44.07 -32.26
N ASP A 30 -19.27 44.82 -32.59
CA ASP A 30 -20.65 44.50 -32.25
C ASP A 30 -21.17 43.40 -33.19
N SER A 31 -21.29 42.16 -32.71
CA SER A 31 -22.15 41.12 -33.28
C SER A 31 -22.86 40.38 -32.15
N GLU A 32 -24.16 40.23 -32.28
CA GLU A 32 -25.06 39.55 -31.32
C GLU A 32 -24.62 38.13 -31.01
N GLY A 33 -23.92 37.98 -29.88
CA GLY A 33 -23.37 36.74 -29.31
C GLY A 33 -22.07 37.07 -28.59
N ALA A 34 -22.06 37.07 -27.27
CA ALA A 34 -20.97 37.53 -26.36
C ALA A 34 -19.59 37.63 -26.99
N ALA A 35 -19.25 38.77 -27.58
CA ALA A 35 -17.94 39.06 -28.19
C ALA A 35 -16.83 38.94 -27.13
N LYS A 36 -15.98 37.93 -27.28
CA LYS A 36 -14.75 37.83 -26.49
C LYS A 36 -13.81 38.92 -26.98
N ASN A 37 -13.55 39.96 -26.16
CA ASN A 37 -12.63 41.01 -26.51
C ASN A 37 -11.27 40.42 -26.93
N VAL A 38 -10.79 40.80 -28.11
CA VAL A 38 -9.44 40.50 -28.59
C VAL A 38 -8.53 41.65 -28.19
N VAL A 39 -7.48 41.35 -27.45
CA VAL A 39 -6.46 42.30 -27.06
C VAL A 39 -5.19 41.98 -27.80
N MET A 40 -4.60 42.97 -28.46
CA MET A 40 -3.36 42.83 -29.24
C MET A 40 -2.30 43.80 -28.73
N SER A 41 -1.05 43.33 -28.67
CA SER A 41 0.13 44.12 -28.43
C SER A 41 1.18 43.82 -29.54
N ALA A 42 1.82 44.85 -30.11
CA ALA A 42 2.85 44.74 -31.10
C ALA A 42 3.73 45.99 -31.15
N GLU A 43 4.94 45.91 -31.72
CA GLU A 43 5.84 47.04 -31.90
C GLU A 43 5.32 47.97 -33.00
N SER A 44 4.70 47.46 -34.06
CA SER A 44 4.08 48.22 -35.13
C SER A 44 2.76 47.59 -35.57
N LEU A 45 1.81 48.47 -35.91
CA LEU A 45 0.51 48.11 -36.43
C LEU A 45 0.21 48.93 -37.68
N THR A 46 -0.14 48.32 -38.77
CA THR A 46 -0.58 48.94 -40.01
C THR A 46 -1.94 48.43 -40.43
N TYR A 47 -2.80 49.31 -40.94
CA TYR A 47 -4.11 48.98 -41.46
C TYR A 47 -4.26 49.48 -42.89
N ASP A 48 -4.57 48.61 -43.82
CA ASP A 48 -4.90 48.88 -45.20
C ASP A 48 -6.39 48.73 -45.42
N GLU A 49 -7.11 49.84 -45.42
CA GLU A 49 -8.58 49.86 -45.56
C GLU A 49 -9.06 49.31 -46.88
N ALA A 50 -8.31 49.47 -47.99
CA ALA A 50 -8.67 49.00 -49.33
C ALA A 50 -8.63 47.46 -49.43
N LEU A 51 -7.71 46.83 -48.71
CA LEU A 51 -7.55 45.40 -48.66
C LEU A 51 -8.20 44.74 -47.43
N GLY A 52 -8.73 45.55 -46.48
CA GLY A 52 -9.24 45.08 -45.20
C GLY A 52 -8.16 44.31 -44.41
N LEU A 53 -6.91 44.77 -44.48
CA LEU A 53 -5.76 44.04 -43.97
C LEU A 53 -5.13 44.75 -42.76
N VAL A 54 -5.19 44.13 -41.57
CA VAL A 54 -4.46 44.55 -40.37
C VAL A 54 -3.16 43.75 -40.29
N THR A 55 -2.01 44.42 -40.20
CA THR A 55 -0.71 43.76 -40.02
C THR A 55 -0.02 44.29 -38.77
N ALA A 56 0.33 43.39 -37.88
CA ALA A 56 1.11 43.64 -36.67
C ALA A 56 2.49 42.99 -36.82
N ALA A 57 3.54 43.68 -36.41
CA ALA A 57 4.90 43.15 -36.46
C ALA A 57 5.72 43.56 -35.25
N GLY A 58 6.64 42.69 -34.84
CA GLY A 58 7.52 42.82 -33.70
C GLY A 58 6.84 42.36 -32.40
N ASN A 59 7.27 41.23 -31.86
CA ASN A 59 6.79 40.64 -30.57
C ASN A 59 5.25 40.71 -30.42
N VAL A 60 4.52 40.21 -31.42
CA VAL A 60 3.06 40.28 -31.45
C VAL A 60 2.47 39.33 -30.44
N GLU A 61 1.62 39.85 -29.57
CA GLU A 61 0.82 39.06 -28.62
C GLU A 61 -0.68 39.34 -28.86
N ILE A 62 -1.46 38.29 -29.07
CA ILE A 62 -2.91 38.36 -29.25
C ILE A 62 -3.58 37.49 -28.22
N SER A 63 -4.44 38.08 -27.40
CA SER A 63 -5.21 37.37 -26.38
C SER A 63 -6.71 37.40 -26.73
N GLN A 64 -7.34 36.23 -26.74
CA GLN A 64 -8.79 36.05 -26.91
C GLN A 64 -9.32 35.10 -25.85
N GLY A 65 -9.91 35.64 -24.80
CA GLY A 65 -10.35 34.86 -23.65
C GLY A 65 -9.16 34.21 -22.91
N GLN A 66 -9.07 32.87 -22.96
CA GLN A 66 -7.96 32.11 -22.36
C GLN A 66 -6.92 31.66 -23.40
N ARG A 67 -7.10 32.00 -24.69
CA ARG A 67 -6.11 31.74 -25.74
C ARG A 67 -5.09 32.86 -25.80
N LEU A 68 -3.84 32.51 -26.02
CA LEU A 68 -2.76 33.44 -26.24
C LEU A 68 -1.95 33.02 -27.46
N LEU A 69 -1.90 33.89 -28.48
CA LEU A 69 -1.04 33.74 -29.67
C LEU A 69 0.14 34.70 -29.56
N ILE A 70 1.34 34.17 -29.75
CA ILE A 70 2.59 34.94 -29.86
C ILE A 70 3.21 34.67 -31.21
N ALA A 71 3.74 35.69 -31.92
CA ALA A 71 4.43 35.55 -33.21
C ALA A 71 5.31 36.77 -33.48
N ASP A 72 6.25 36.62 -34.44
CA ASP A 72 7.05 37.76 -34.90
C ASP A 72 6.20 38.72 -35.76
N ALA A 73 5.27 38.19 -36.54
CA ALA A 73 4.33 38.96 -37.35
C ALA A 73 2.98 38.28 -37.49
N VAL A 74 1.92 39.06 -37.43
CA VAL A 74 0.53 38.59 -37.63
C VAL A 74 -0.15 39.50 -38.63
N SER A 75 -0.91 38.91 -39.58
CA SER A 75 -1.75 39.62 -40.53
C SER A 75 -3.15 39.08 -40.49
N TYR A 76 -4.16 39.93 -40.38
CA TYR A 76 -5.56 39.56 -40.36
C TYR A 76 -6.32 40.25 -41.50
N ASN A 77 -6.97 39.45 -42.33
CA ASN A 77 -7.81 39.92 -43.42
C ASN A 77 -9.28 39.89 -43.00
N GLU A 78 -9.87 41.06 -42.78
CA GLU A 78 -11.27 41.21 -42.33
C GLU A 78 -12.31 40.70 -43.33
N PHE A 79 -12.02 40.82 -44.64
CA PHE A 79 -12.99 40.41 -45.68
C PHE A 79 -13.11 38.89 -45.82
N HIS A 80 -12.04 38.17 -45.47
CA HIS A 80 -11.97 36.72 -45.63
C HIS A 80 -11.98 35.99 -44.28
N ASP A 81 -11.92 36.72 -43.16
CA ASP A 81 -11.76 36.20 -41.81
C ASP A 81 -10.57 35.25 -41.70
N VAL A 82 -9.42 35.64 -42.26
CA VAL A 82 -8.21 34.84 -42.26
C VAL A 82 -7.10 35.57 -41.53
N MET A 83 -6.59 34.95 -40.50
CA MET A 83 -5.44 35.38 -39.73
C MET A 83 -4.21 34.53 -40.09
N THR A 84 -3.11 35.14 -40.43
CA THR A 84 -1.82 34.48 -40.66
C THR A 84 -0.81 34.94 -39.62
N ALA A 85 -0.09 33.99 -39.02
CA ALA A 85 0.98 34.28 -38.08
C ALA A 85 2.26 33.60 -38.58
N SER A 86 3.40 34.28 -38.48
CA SER A 86 4.68 33.79 -38.96
C SER A 86 5.83 34.20 -38.04
N GLY A 87 6.84 33.33 -37.97
CA GLY A 87 8.02 33.47 -37.14
C GLY A 87 7.73 33.23 -35.65
N ASN A 88 8.37 32.22 -35.08
CA ASN A 88 8.29 31.85 -33.67
C ASN A 88 6.86 31.76 -33.13
N VAL A 89 5.93 31.27 -33.95
CA VAL A 89 4.51 31.21 -33.59
C VAL A 89 4.30 30.24 -32.39
N ALA A 90 3.64 30.73 -31.34
CA ALA A 90 3.21 29.93 -30.22
C ALA A 90 1.73 30.25 -29.90
N LEU A 91 0.87 29.23 -29.95
CA LEU A 91 -0.54 29.32 -29.61
C LEU A 91 -0.82 28.48 -28.34
N MET A 92 -1.20 29.14 -27.27
CA MET A 92 -1.61 28.52 -26.01
C MET A 92 -3.13 28.34 -25.99
N GLU A 93 -3.58 27.12 -25.78
CA GLU A 93 -5.01 26.77 -25.69
C GLU A 93 -5.51 26.74 -24.22
N PRO A 94 -6.82 26.90 -23.99
CA PRO A 94 -7.40 26.92 -22.63
C PRO A 94 -7.19 25.63 -21.84
N ASN A 95 -6.98 24.49 -22.50
CA ASN A 95 -6.68 23.20 -21.89
C ASN A 95 -5.23 23.02 -21.45
N GLY A 96 -4.38 24.04 -21.67
CA GLY A 96 -2.95 24.04 -21.34
C GLY A 96 -2.04 23.44 -22.43
N GLU A 97 -2.57 23.08 -23.57
CA GLU A 97 -1.76 22.71 -24.74
C GLU A 97 -1.06 23.93 -25.33
N VAL A 98 0.17 23.74 -25.79
CA VAL A 98 0.93 24.76 -26.48
C VAL A 98 1.35 24.25 -27.85
N LEU A 99 0.96 24.98 -28.88
CA LEU A 99 1.26 24.69 -30.26
C LEU A 99 2.32 25.69 -30.75
N PHE A 100 3.42 25.18 -31.24
CA PHE A 100 4.47 25.96 -31.89
C PHE A 100 4.48 25.68 -33.41
N ALA A 101 4.68 26.72 -34.23
CA ALA A 101 4.76 26.58 -35.68
C ALA A 101 5.68 27.64 -36.27
N ASP A 102 6.22 27.39 -37.46
CA ASP A 102 6.93 28.43 -38.21
C ASP A 102 5.95 29.32 -38.99
N TYR A 103 4.81 28.73 -39.38
CA TYR A 103 3.72 29.40 -40.08
C TYR A 103 2.36 28.82 -39.64
N LEU A 104 1.42 29.71 -39.37
CA LEU A 104 0.05 29.40 -38.96
C LEU A 104 -0.93 30.27 -39.74
N GLU A 105 -1.93 29.67 -40.36
CA GLU A 105 -3.07 30.35 -41.00
C GLU A 105 -4.34 29.83 -40.36
N LEU A 106 -5.13 30.70 -39.80
CA LEU A 106 -6.39 30.39 -39.10
C LEU A 106 -7.54 31.19 -39.66
N SER A 107 -8.73 30.62 -39.66
CA SER A 107 -10.00 31.23 -40.03
C SER A 107 -11.12 30.74 -39.12
N ASP A 108 -12.30 31.29 -39.22
CA ASP A 108 -13.48 30.92 -38.46
C ASP A 108 -13.18 30.94 -36.94
N GLU A 109 -12.82 32.10 -36.41
CA GLU A 109 -12.45 32.29 -35.00
C GLU A 109 -11.37 31.33 -34.50
N MET A 110 -10.34 31.05 -35.29
CA MET A 110 -9.25 30.08 -35.02
C MET A 110 -9.70 28.62 -35.00
N ARG A 111 -10.85 28.28 -35.58
CA ARG A 111 -11.39 26.90 -35.58
C ARG A 111 -10.91 26.09 -36.79
N GLU A 112 -10.65 26.74 -37.92
CA GLU A 112 -10.10 26.14 -39.11
C GLU A 112 -8.67 26.65 -39.33
N GLY A 113 -7.77 25.85 -39.88
CA GLY A 113 -6.44 26.31 -40.21
C GLY A 113 -5.48 25.30 -40.77
N VAL A 114 -4.37 25.82 -41.28
CA VAL A 114 -3.21 25.05 -41.77
C VAL A 114 -1.94 25.57 -41.13
N MET A 115 -1.01 24.67 -40.85
CA MET A 115 0.23 24.94 -40.12
C MET A 115 1.40 24.20 -40.74
N ARG A 116 2.60 24.77 -40.62
CA ARG A 116 3.85 24.15 -41.07
C ARG A 116 4.85 24.06 -39.94
N ASP A 117 5.63 22.98 -39.98
CA ASP A 117 6.69 22.67 -39.01
C ASP A 117 6.19 22.76 -37.55
N ILE A 118 5.05 22.09 -37.34
CA ILE A 118 4.32 22.15 -36.10
C ILE A 118 4.94 21.27 -35.00
N ARG A 119 4.94 21.77 -33.77
CA ARG A 119 5.25 21.04 -32.54
C ARG A 119 4.16 21.33 -31.51
N ILE A 120 3.56 20.29 -30.99
CA ILE A 120 2.51 20.42 -29.97
C ILE A 120 3.04 19.83 -28.66
N LEU A 121 2.94 20.61 -27.59
CA LEU A 121 3.14 20.16 -26.24
C LEU A 121 1.77 19.91 -25.63
N LEU A 122 1.41 18.64 -25.48
CA LEU A 122 0.17 18.22 -24.83
C LEU A 122 0.34 18.27 -23.29
N SER A 123 -0.76 18.11 -22.56
CA SER A 123 -0.73 17.88 -21.12
C SER A 123 0.20 16.68 -20.78
N ALA A 124 0.70 16.64 -19.55
CA ALA A 124 1.64 15.59 -19.09
C ALA A 124 2.98 15.51 -19.85
N GLU A 125 3.46 16.63 -20.41
CA GLU A 125 4.76 16.75 -21.12
C GLU A 125 4.91 15.90 -22.38
N THR A 126 3.84 15.32 -22.93
CA THR A 126 3.87 14.59 -24.20
C THR A 126 3.97 15.55 -25.40
N ARG A 127 4.66 15.12 -26.45
CA ARG A 127 5.00 15.96 -27.59
C ARG A 127 4.62 15.30 -28.91
N ILE A 128 4.10 16.12 -29.82
CA ILE A 128 3.90 15.72 -31.22
C ILE A 128 4.66 16.73 -32.08
N ALA A 129 5.39 16.26 -33.09
CA ALA A 129 5.99 17.10 -34.13
C ALA A 129 5.54 16.60 -35.50
N ALA A 130 5.25 17.51 -36.43
CA ALA A 130 4.83 17.16 -37.77
C ALA A 130 5.27 18.21 -38.83
N ASN A 131 5.46 17.78 -40.06
CA ASN A 131 5.80 18.71 -41.15
C ASN A 131 4.65 19.66 -41.50
N SER A 132 3.39 19.17 -41.36
CA SER A 132 2.24 20.01 -41.61
C SER A 132 1.04 19.52 -40.78
N ALA A 133 0.13 20.44 -40.43
CA ALA A 133 -1.11 20.11 -39.80
C ALA A 133 -2.28 20.87 -40.40
N ARG A 134 -3.45 20.30 -40.32
CA ARG A 134 -4.73 20.91 -40.61
C ARG A 134 -5.66 20.79 -39.41
N ARG A 135 -6.18 21.90 -38.98
CA ARG A 135 -7.18 21.99 -37.90
C ARG A 135 -8.56 22.13 -38.51
N THR A 136 -9.54 21.41 -37.95
CA THR A 136 -10.95 21.44 -38.38
C THR A 136 -11.85 21.48 -37.15
N ASN A 137 -12.94 22.29 -37.22
CA ASN A 137 -13.94 22.46 -36.16
C ASN A 137 -13.34 22.88 -34.79
N GLY A 138 -12.15 23.45 -34.76
CA GLY A 138 -11.49 23.89 -33.53
C GLY A 138 -11.00 22.81 -32.57
N SER A 139 -11.27 21.53 -32.87
CA SER A 139 -11.01 20.43 -31.94
C SER A 139 -10.28 19.23 -32.55
N ARG A 140 -10.20 19.16 -33.87
CA ARG A 140 -9.57 18.05 -34.58
C ARG A 140 -8.35 18.56 -35.37
N THR A 141 -7.19 18.03 -35.05
CA THR A 141 -5.95 18.37 -35.73
C THR A 141 -5.36 17.14 -36.46
N GLU A 142 -5.32 17.18 -37.79
CA GLU A 142 -4.67 16.15 -38.61
C GLU A 142 -3.25 16.58 -38.94
N MET A 143 -2.27 15.75 -38.64
CA MET A 143 -0.85 16.01 -38.76
C MET A 143 -0.22 14.99 -39.69
N ASN A 144 0.57 15.47 -40.70
CA ASN A 144 1.20 14.60 -41.68
C ASN A 144 2.70 14.49 -41.41
N LYS A 145 3.26 13.28 -41.65
CA LYS A 145 4.66 12.93 -41.38
C LYS A 145 5.00 13.32 -39.93
N ALA A 146 4.29 12.73 -39.00
CA ALA A 146 4.30 13.13 -37.62
C ALA A 146 4.97 12.10 -36.70
N VAL A 147 5.47 12.59 -35.58
CA VAL A 147 6.13 11.82 -34.53
C VAL A 147 5.53 12.20 -33.18
N PHE A 148 5.16 11.19 -32.40
CA PHE A 148 4.69 11.33 -31.02
C PHE A 148 5.74 10.75 -30.08
N SER A 149 6.07 11.45 -29.00
CA SER A 149 6.89 10.93 -27.91
C SER A 149 6.63 11.67 -26.60
N PRO A 150 6.49 10.97 -25.45
CA PRO A 150 6.52 11.59 -24.14
C PRO A 150 7.95 11.72 -23.56
N CYS A 151 8.94 11.15 -24.24
CA CYS A 151 10.33 11.18 -23.78
C CYS A 151 10.96 12.56 -24.01
N LYS A 152 11.73 13.02 -23.04
CA LYS A 152 12.54 14.24 -23.18
C LYS A 152 13.70 13.99 -24.12
N LEU A 153 13.97 14.93 -25.02
CA LEU A 153 15.17 14.90 -25.82
C LEU A 153 16.40 15.07 -24.94
N CYS A 154 17.51 14.44 -25.33
CA CYS A 154 18.76 14.60 -24.61
C CYS A 154 19.26 16.07 -24.75
N PRO A 155 19.45 16.84 -23.66
CA PRO A 155 19.88 18.23 -23.76
C PRO A 155 21.27 18.41 -24.40
N VAL A 156 22.11 17.37 -24.33
CA VAL A 156 23.48 17.39 -24.90
C VAL A 156 23.48 17.01 -26.37
N HIS A 157 22.54 16.15 -26.79
CA HIS A 157 22.38 15.66 -28.14
C HIS A 157 20.91 15.79 -28.58
N PRO A 158 20.40 17.01 -28.83
CA PRO A 158 18.98 17.22 -29.14
C PRO A 158 18.56 16.64 -30.49
N ASP A 159 19.51 16.34 -31.37
CA ASP A 159 19.27 15.74 -32.70
C ASP A 159 19.12 14.21 -32.64
N GLU A 160 19.45 13.57 -31.50
CA GLU A 160 19.27 12.14 -31.35
C GLU A 160 17.78 11.82 -31.05
N PRO A 161 17.25 10.70 -31.63
CA PRO A 161 15.87 10.30 -31.37
C PRO A 161 15.69 10.00 -29.89
N PRO A 162 14.50 10.27 -29.34
CA PRO A 162 14.19 9.94 -27.96
C PRO A 162 14.24 8.42 -27.71
N LEU A 163 14.21 7.99 -26.44
CA LEU A 163 14.25 6.57 -26.08
C LEU A 163 13.21 5.76 -26.85
N TRP A 164 11.98 6.27 -26.96
CA TRP A 164 10.97 5.71 -27.85
C TRP A 164 10.08 6.79 -28.45
N GLN A 165 9.56 6.51 -29.64
CA GLN A 165 8.64 7.37 -30.37
C GLN A 165 7.71 6.56 -31.28
N ILE A 166 6.55 7.12 -31.59
CA ILE A 166 5.67 6.61 -32.65
C ILE A 166 5.78 7.55 -33.82
N LYS A 167 6.32 7.05 -34.97
CA LYS A 167 6.44 7.77 -36.23
C LYS A 167 5.34 7.30 -37.16
N ALA A 168 4.51 8.20 -37.65
CA ALA A 168 3.36 7.87 -38.50
C ALA A 168 3.28 8.73 -39.73
N ILE A 169 2.68 8.20 -40.79
CA ILE A 169 2.35 9.00 -41.98
C ILE A 169 1.35 10.09 -41.63
N LYS A 170 0.35 9.73 -40.79
CA LYS A 170 -0.66 10.66 -40.30
C LYS A 170 -0.97 10.39 -38.82
N ILE A 171 -1.02 11.47 -38.03
CA ILE A 171 -1.56 11.47 -36.63
C ILE A 171 -2.79 12.38 -36.63
N VAL A 172 -3.85 11.92 -35.97
CA VAL A 172 -5.08 12.69 -35.76
C VAL A 172 -5.28 12.85 -34.26
N HIS A 173 -5.23 14.07 -33.76
CA HIS A 173 -5.60 14.42 -32.39
C HIS A 173 -7.03 14.99 -32.40
N ASP A 174 -7.95 14.31 -31.75
CA ASP A 174 -9.34 14.68 -31.62
C ASP A 174 -9.68 15.01 -30.17
N GLN A 175 -9.72 16.30 -29.84
CA GLN A 175 -9.97 16.78 -28.47
C GLN A 175 -11.39 16.50 -27.98
N GLN A 176 -12.38 16.37 -28.89
CA GLN A 176 -13.76 16.03 -28.49
C GLN A 176 -13.89 14.56 -28.11
N LYS A 177 -13.24 13.68 -28.86
CA LYS A 177 -13.17 12.25 -28.56
C LYS A 177 -12.14 11.94 -27.48
N GLN A 178 -11.24 12.89 -27.23
CA GLN A 178 -10.08 12.73 -26.34
C GLN A 178 -9.17 11.57 -26.78
N ASP A 179 -8.85 11.52 -28.07
CA ASP A 179 -8.12 10.46 -28.75
C ASP A 179 -6.96 10.98 -29.57
N VAL A 180 -5.90 10.17 -29.63
CA VAL A 180 -4.80 10.30 -30.59
C VAL A 180 -4.75 9.04 -31.44
N ALA A 181 -5.06 9.16 -32.74
CA ALA A 181 -5.06 8.06 -33.71
C ALA A 181 -3.89 8.17 -34.67
N TYR A 182 -3.26 7.06 -34.98
CA TYR A 182 -2.08 6.92 -35.83
C TYR A 182 -2.42 6.05 -37.05
N TYR A 183 -1.95 6.47 -38.23
CA TYR A 183 -2.12 5.76 -39.48
C TYR A 183 -0.75 5.47 -40.07
N ASP A 184 -0.51 4.22 -40.49
CA ASP A 184 0.76 3.72 -41.00
C ASP A 184 1.92 4.09 -40.05
N ALA A 185 1.89 3.51 -38.84
CA ALA A 185 2.76 3.90 -37.76
C ALA A 185 3.82 2.84 -37.43
N TRP A 186 4.98 3.32 -37.05
CA TRP A 186 6.10 2.56 -36.53
C TRP A 186 6.37 2.97 -35.07
N LEU A 187 6.44 1.99 -34.18
CA LEU A 187 7.06 2.17 -32.87
C LEU A 187 8.56 2.04 -33.06
N GLU A 188 9.30 3.10 -32.76
CA GLU A 188 10.75 3.15 -32.80
C GLU A 188 11.33 3.24 -31.39
N MET A 189 12.43 2.49 -31.10
CA MET A 189 13.25 2.66 -29.91
C MET A 189 14.67 2.99 -30.31
N PHE A 190 15.22 4.05 -29.75
CA PHE A 190 16.56 4.59 -30.14
C PHE A 190 16.68 4.82 -31.65
N GLY A 191 15.59 5.21 -32.30
CA GLY A 191 15.53 5.41 -33.74
C GLY A 191 15.43 4.12 -34.59
N ILE A 192 15.38 2.94 -33.97
CA ILE A 192 15.23 1.65 -34.65
C ILE A 192 13.74 1.27 -34.69
N PRO A 193 13.16 1.05 -35.88
CA PRO A 193 11.77 0.62 -36.02
C PRO A 193 11.60 -0.83 -35.53
N LEU A 194 10.71 -1.04 -34.53
CA LEU A 194 10.45 -2.36 -33.93
C LEU A 194 9.13 -2.97 -34.36
N VAL A 195 8.04 -2.19 -34.35
CA VAL A 195 6.69 -2.67 -34.61
C VAL A 195 5.98 -1.75 -35.57
N TYR A 196 5.39 -2.32 -36.63
CA TYR A 196 4.54 -1.61 -37.58
C TYR A 196 3.06 -1.89 -37.27
N THR A 197 2.22 -0.88 -37.38
CA THR A 197 0.78 -1.01 -37.36
C THR A 197 0.11 -0.09 -38.40
N PRO A 198 -0.86 -0.59 -39.19
CA PRO A 198 -1.60 0.25 -40.12
C PRO A 198 -2.51 1.25 -39.43
N TYR A 199 -2.99 0.92 -38.21
CA TYR A 199 -3.84 1.76 -37.38
C TYR A 199 -3.57 1.45 -35.90
N PHE A 200 -3.48 2.52 -35.11
CA PHE A 200 -3.40 2.45 -33.66
C PHE A 200 -4.04 3.70 -33.07
N GLU A 201 -4.70 3.58 -31.93
CA GLU A 201 -5.19 4.72 -31.17
C GLU A 201 -4.97 4.53 -29.67
N HIS A 202 -4.80 5.63 -28.98
CA HIS A 202 -4.79 5.67 -27.53
C HIS A 202 -5.49 6.93 -27.02
N PRO A 203 -5.96 6.92 -25.75
CA PRO A 203 -6.57 8.10 -25.14
C PRO A 203 -5.57 9.26 -25.07
N ASP A 204 -6.09 10.46 -25.20
CA ASP A 204 -5.36 11.68 -24.90
C ASP A 204 -4.86 11.64 -23.42
N PRO A 205 -3.68 12.20 -23.10
CA PRO A 205 -3.15 12.23 -21.73
C PRO A 205 -4.04 12.89 -20.67
N THR A 206 -5.06 13.64 -21.07
CA THR A 206 -6.06 14.22 -20.14
C THR A 206 -7.08 13.20 -19.64
N VAL A 207 -7.23 12.07 -20.34
CA VAL A 207 -8.20 11.03 -20.01
C VAL A 207 -7.73 10.21 -18.82
N LYS A 208 -8.47 10.24 -17.72
CA LYS A 208 -8.13 9.49 -16.51
C LYS A 208 -8.58 8.02 -16.53
N ARG A 209 -9.64 7.70 -17.29
CA ARG A 209 -10.23 6.35 -17.31
C ARG A 209 -10.81 6.06 -18.70
N ARG A 210 -10.31 5.01 -19.34
CA ARG A 210 -10.82 4.50 -20.61
C ARG A 210 -10.67 2.99 -20.69
N SER A 211 -11.59 2.32 -21.37
CA SER A 211 -11.48 0.90 -21.67
C SER A 211 -10.33 0.63 -22.65
N GLY A 212 -9.54 -0.40 -22.37
CA GLY A 212 -8.41 -0.78 -23.20
C GLY A 212 -7.53 -1.84 -22.58
N PHE A 213 -6.56 -2.33 -23.36
CA PHE A 213 -5.55 -3.24 -22.85
C PHE A 213 -4.56 -2.49 -21.93
N LEU A 214 -4.30 -3.10 -20.78
CA LEU A 214 -3.26 -2.64 -19.86
C LEU A 214 -1.93 -3.32 -20.22
N THR A 215 -0.86 -2.84 -19.61
CA THR A 215 0.49 -3.38 -19.81
C THR A 215 0.52 -4.88 -19.59
N PRO A 216 0.94 -5.68 -20.56
CA PRO A 216 1.08 -7.12 -20.40
C PRO A 216 2.28 -7.45 -19.51
N THR A 217 2.21 -8.60 -18.84
CA THR A 217 3.30 -9.17 -18.04
C THR A 217 3.73 -10.49 -18.65
N TYR A 218 5.02 -10.64 -18.87
CA TYR A 218 5.64 -11.84 -19.42
C TYR A 218 6.41 -12.56 -18.32
N GLY A 219 6.39 -13.90 -18.36
CA GLY A 219 7.15 -14.66 -17.41
C GLY A 219 7.39 -16.10 -17.84
N SER A 220 8.20 -16.77 -17.03
CA SER A 220 8.42 -18.21 -17.14
C SER A 220 8.59 -18.79 -15.73
N SER A 221 7.95 -19.89 -15.46
CA SER A 221 8.13 -20.63 -14.20
C SER A 221 8.20 -22.13 -14.45
N SER A 222 8.75 -22.86 -13.48
CA SER A 222 8.88 -24.32 -13.60
C SER A 222 7.51 -25.02 -13.64
N ASN A 223 6.47 -24.44 -13.02
CA ASN A 223 5.15 -25.05 -12.90
C ASN A 223 4.20 -24.65 -14.03
N LEU A 224 4.29 -23.43 -14.54
CA LEU A 224 3.37 -22.88 -15.55
C LEU A 224 3.97 -22.81 -16.95
N GLY A 225 5.29 -23.08 -17.08
CA GLY A 225 6.02 -22.82 -18.32
C GLY A 225 6.12 -21.34 -18.65
N ILE A 226 6.19 -21.01 -19.94
CA ILE A 226 6.14 -19.61 -20.42
C ILE A 226 4.72 -19.12 -20.24
N HIS A 227 4.57 -17.93 -19.70
CA HIS A 227 3.25 -17.34 -19.49
C HIS A 227 3.19 -15.86 -19.84
N LEU A 228 2.01 -15.45 -20.32
CA LEU A 228 1.67 -14.09 -20.72
C LEU A 228 0.34 -13.72 -20.07
N THR A 229 0.32 -12.64 -19.30
CA THR A 229 -0.93 -12.04 -18.81
C THR A 229 -1.23 -10.77 -19.60
N THR A 230 -2.41 -10.67 -20.21
CA THR A 230 -2.86 -9.53 -21.02
C THR A 230 -4.12 -8.92 -20.39
N PRO A 231 -3.98 -8.02 -19.41
CA PRO A 231 -5.17 -7.46 -18.78
C PRO A 231 -5.91 -6.51 -19.71
N TYR A 232 -7.24 -6.57 -19.70
CA TYR A 232 -8.13 -5.63 -20.38
C TYR A 232 -8.99 -4.90 -19.35
N TYR A 233 -8.83 -3.61 -19.26
CA TYR A 233 -9.63 -2.75 -18.38
C TYR A 233 -10.91 -2.31 -19.11
N TRP A 234 -12.05 -2.49 -18.47
CA TRP A 234 -13.35 -2.09 -18.96
C TRP A 234 -13.94 -1.00 -18.07
N ASN A 235 -13.98 0.23 -18.55
CA ASN A 235 -14.65 1.36 -17.92
C ASN A 235 -16.16 1.29 -18.22
N ILE A 236 -16.94 0.67 -17.32
CA ILE A 236 -18.37 0.44 -17.51
C ILE A 236 -19.14 1.73 -17.27
N SER A 237 -18.82 2.44 -16.18
CA SER A 237 -19.45 3.71 -15.82
C SER A 237 -18.50 4.52 -14.91
N PRO A 238 -18.82 5.79 -14.57
CA PRO A 238 -18.00 6.54 -13.61
C PRO A 238 -17.80 5.86 -12.25
N HIS A 239 -18.70 4.96 -11.88
CA HIS A 239 -18.70 4.28 -10.58
C HIS A 239 -18.37 2.79 -10.66
N GLN A 240 -18.27 2.23 -11.87
CA GLN A 240 -18.10 0.80 -12.11
C GLN A 240 -16.99 0.56 -13.10
N ASP A 241 -16.14 -0.39 -12.82
CA ASP A 241 -15.15 -0.90 -13.75
C ASP A 241 -14.90 -2.40 -13.56
N ALA A 242 -14.38 -3.03 -14.60
CA ALA A 242 -13.94 -4.40 -14.57
C ALA A 242 -12.56 -4.52 -15.22
N THR A 243 -11.77 -5.48 -14.79
CA THR A 243 -10.51 -5.84 -15.43
C THR A 243 -10.50 -7.34 -15.69
N LEU A 244 -10.46 -7.74 -16.93
CA LEU A 244 -10.25 -9.13 -17.34
C LEU A 244 -8.75 -9.38 -17.38
N LYS A 245 -8.26 -10.45 -16.74
CA LYS A 245 -6.82 -10.75 -16.58
C LYS A 245 -6.49 -12.17 -17.08
N PRO A 246 -6.74 -12.49 -18.38
CA PRO A 246 -6.38 -13.81 -18.89
C PRO A 246 -4.85 -14.00 -18.80
N LYS A 247 -4.44 -15.13 -18.22
CA LYS A 247 -3.04 -15.57 -18.16
C LYS A 247 -2.92 -16.82 -19.02
N PHE A 248 -2.23 -16.72 -20.13
CA PHE A 248 -1.92 -17.83 -21.04
C PHE A 248 -0.64 -18.49 -20.56
N THR A 249 -0.64 -19.79 -20.42
CA THR A 249 0.53 -20.58 -19.99
C THR A 249 0.80 -21.70 -20.98
N SER A 250 2.07 -22.12 -21.13
CA SER A 250 2.41 -23.22 -22.05
C SER A 250 2.05 -24.57 -21.48
N ASP A 251 2.02 -24.75 -20.15
CA ASP A 251 1.92 -26.07 -19.51
C ASP A 251 0.54 -26.32 -18.85
N GLU A 252 -0.19 -25.25 -18.49
CA GLU A 252 -1.44 -25.32 -17.74
C GLU A 252 -2.63 -24.65 -18.47
N GLY A 253 -2.47 -24.28 -19.75
CA GLY A 253 -3.53 -23.66 -20.54
C GLY A 253 -3.82 -22.21 -20.13
N VAL A 254 -5.10 -21.86 -20.00
CA VAL A 254 -5.52 -20.46 -19.73
C VAL A 254 -6.17 -20.36 -18.37
N ILE A 255 -5.65 -19.42 -17.55
CA ILE A 255 -6.28 -18.99 -16.31
C ILE A 255 -7.07 -17.72 -16.60
N TRP A 256 -8.40 -17.78 -16.45
CA TRP A 256 -9.31 -16.66 -16.64
C TRP A 256 -9.46 -15.88 -15.33
N GLY A 257 -8.70 -14.81 -15.18
CA GLY A 257 -8.81 -13.89 -14.05
C GLY A 257 -9.73 -12.72 -14.38
N SER A 258 -10.44 -12.22 -13.37
CA SER A 258 -11.28 -11.01 -13.48
C SER A 258 -11.36 -10.28 -12.16
N GLU A 259 -11.46 -8.96 -12.25
CA GLU A 259 -11.74 -8.07 -11.13
C GLU A 259 -12.88 -7.14 -11.51
N TYR A 260 -13.84 -6.95 -10.63
CA TYR A 260 -14.92 -5.97 -10.76
C TYR A 260 -14.94 -5.07 -9.54
N ARG A 261 -15.14 -3.77 -9.75
CA ARG A 261 -15.24 -2.77 -8.68
C ARG A 261 -16.41 -1.86 -8.90
N GLU A 262 -17.12 -1.59 -7.81
CA GLU A 262 -18.24 -0.65 -7.81
C GLU A 262 -18.18 0.27 -6.59
N ARG A 263 -18.45 1.54 -6.83
CA ARG A 263 -18.71 2.55 -5.80
C ARG A 263 -20.16 2.94 -5.80
N THR A 264 -20.79 2.81 -4.65
CA THR A 264 -22.17 3.23 -4.40
C THR A 264 -22.15 4.55 -3.63
N GLN A 265 -23.33 5.13 -3.38
CA GLN A 265 -23.45 6.37 -2.59
C GLN A 265 -22.98 6.20 -1.14
N THR A 266 -23.13 5.02 -0.56
CA THR A 266 -22.82 4.72 0.84
C THR A 266 -21.51 3.95 1.03
N GLY A 267 -20.85 3.51 -0.06
CA GLY A 267 -19.65 2.70 0.07
C GLY A 267 -19.14 2.16 -1.24
N GLY A 268 -18.63 0.94 -1.23
CA GLY A 268 -18.19 0.25 -2.42
C GLY A 268 -17.80 -1.19 -2.16
N TYR A 269 -17.68 -1.95 -3.22
CA TYR A 269 -17.25 -3.34 -3.16
C TYR A 269 -16.36 -3.72 -4.34
N SER A 270 -15.61 -4.77 -4.17
CA SER A 270 -14.82 -5.41 -5.21
C SER A 270 -15.04 -6.92 -5.23
N LEU A 271 -14.94 -7.48 -6.41
CA LEU A 271 -14.93 -8.90 -6.69
C LEU A 271 -13.64 -9.21 -7.45
N ASP A 272 -12.85 -10.16 -7.01
CA ASP A 272 -11.68 -10.69 -7.73
C ASP A 272 -11.79 -12.20 -7.76
N GLY A 273 -11.67 -12.78 -8.92
CA GLY A 273 -11.80 -14.21 -9.08
C GLY A 273 -11.08 -14.74 -10.29
N SER A 274 -10.79 -16.04 -10.27
CA SER A 274 -10.23 -16.72 -11.41
C SER A 274 -10.72 -18.15 -11.52
N LEU A 275 -10.67 -18.68 -12.74
CA LEU A 275 -10.99 -20.05 -13.11
C LEU A 275 -9.89 -20.59 -14.01
N ALA A 276 -9.48 -21.82 -13.77
CA ALA A 276 -8.60 -22.61 -14.60
C ALA A 276 -9.21 -23.99 -14.84
N TYR A 277 -9.01 -24.54 -16.03
CA TYR A 277 -9.30 -25.93 -16.35
C TYR A 277 -7.98 -26.60 -16.70
N GLY A 278 -7.55 -27.53 -15.89
CA GLY A 278 -6.23 -28.14 -16.00
C GLY A 278 -6.15 -29.52 -15.38
N ASP A 279 -4.98 -30.13 -15.49
CA ASP A 279 -4.71 -31.44 -14.95
C ASP A 279 -4.65 -31.45 -13.42
N GLU A 280 -5.29 -32.40 -12.78
CA GLU A 280 -5.08 -32.70 -11.36
C GLU A 280 -3.68 -33.31 -11.16
N ARG A 281 -3.06 -32.95 -10.04
CA ARG A 281 -1.73 -33.46 -9.68
C ARG A 281 -1.77 -34.17 -8.34
N ASP A 282 -0.90 -35.15 -8.19
CA ASP A 282 -0.67 -35.80 -6.90
C ASP A 282 0.28 -34.98 -6.01
N ASP A 283 0.52 -35.44 -4.79
CA ASP A 283 1.42 -34.76 -3.82
C ASP A 283 2.89 -34.69 -4.28
N ASN A 284 3.26 -35.43 -5.35
CA ASN A 284 4.58 -35.35 -5.97
C ASN A 284 4.64 -34.30 -7.08
N GLY A 285 3.50 -33.71 -7.46
CA GLY A 285 3.35 -32.79 -8.56
C GLY A 285 3.16 -33.47 -9.92
N ASP A 286 3.02 -34.80 -9.95
CA ASP A 286 2.81 -35.60 -11.19
C ASP A 286 1.34 -35.51 -11.60
N LYS A 287 1.08 -35.41 -12.91
CA LYS A 287 -0.26 -35.41 -13.47
C LYS A 287 -0.97 -36.74 -13.25
N THR A 288 -2.16 -36.73 -12.67
CA THR A 288 -2.97 -37.92 -12.40
C THR A 288 -3.68 -38.43 -13.65
N GLY A 289 -3.77 -37.63 -14.70
CA GLY A 289 -4.55 -37.90 -15.91
C GLY A 289 -6.02 -37.49 -15.82
N SER A 290 -6.47 -37.02 -14.66
CA SER A 290 -7.78 -36.37 -14.47
C SER A 290 -7.68 -34.89 -14.72
N GLN A 291 -8.79 -34.26 -15.12
CA GLN A 291 -8.87 -32.82 -15.28
C GLN A 291 -10.01 -32.23 -14.42
N ALA A 292 -9.77 -31.08 -13.81
CA ALA A 292 -10.75 -30.40 -12.98
C ALA A 292 -10.84 -28.91 -13.29
N VAL A 293 -11.99 -28.34 -12.96
CA VAL A 293 -12.15 -26.87 -12.89
C VAL A 293 -11.75 -26.43 -11.50
N ARG A 294 -10.71 -25.61 -11.43
CA ARG A 294 -10.21 -25.03 -10.19
C ARG A 294 -10.42 -23.52 -10.25
N GLY A 295 -10.60 -22.88 -9.08
CA GLY A 295 -10.84 -21.43 -9.06
C GLY A 295 -10.83 -20.82 -7.68
N HIS A 296 -10.93 -19.50 -7.64
CA HIS A 296 -11.16 -18.74 -6.40
C HIS A 296 -12.12 -17.58 -6.64
N LEU A 297 -12.73 -17.14 -5.55
CA LEU A 297 -13.52 -15.93 -5.51
C LEU A 297 -13.23 -15.17 -4.22
N PHE A 298 -12.74 -13.93 -4.36
CA PHE A 298 -12.56 -12.98 -3.29
C PHE A 298 -13.47 -11.79 -3.52
N SER A 299 -14.07 -11.32 -2.45
CA SER A 299 -14.90 -10.12 -2.48
C SER A 299 -14.77 -9.37 -1.17
N ASN A 300 -14.77 -8.08 -1.24
CA ASN A 300 -14.86 -7.24 -0.06
C ASN A 300 -15.78 -6.05 -0.34
N GLY A 301 -16.53 -5.65 0.68
CA GLY A 301 -17.42 -4.50 0.61
C GLY A 301 -17.46 -3.78 1.95
N ARG A 302 -17.55 -2.44 1.90
CA ARG A 302 -17.75 -1.60 3.08
C ARG A 302 -18.73 -0.49 2.76
N PHE A 303 -19.72 -0.34 3.62
CA PHE A 303 -20.83 0.58 3.45
C PHE A 303 -21.09 1.34 4.74
N GLN A 304 -21.40 2.61 4.63
CA GLN A 304 -21.82 3.45 5.71
C GLN A 304 -23.32 3.33 5.90
N LEU A 305 -23.77 2.97 7.10
CA LEU A 305 -25.19 2.92 7.47
C LEU A 305 -25.65 4.31 7.93
N ASP A 306 -24.86 4.91 8.82
CA ASP A 306 -25.06 6.27 9.35
C ASP A 306 -23.68 6.85 9.78
N PRO A 307 -23.59 8.08 10.38
CA PRO A 307 -22.32 8.66 10.80
C PRO A 307 -21.54 7.84 11.87
N ILE A 308 -22.19 6.91 12.55
CA ILE A 308 -21.62 6.10 13.62
C ILE A 308 -21.33 4.67 13.12
N TRP A 309 -22.23 4.11 12.31
CA TRP A 309 -22.21 2.70 11.95
C TRP A 309 -21.79 2.46 10.52
N ASN A 310 -20.89 1.49 10.34
CA ASN A 310 -20.53 0.88 9.06
C ASN A 310 -20.86 -0.60 9.10
N TYR A 311 -21.17 -1.17 7.94
CA TYR A 311 -21.26 -2.61 7.76
C TYR A 311 -20.47 -3.03 6.53
N GLY A 312 -20.08 -4.26 6.50
CA GLY A 312 -19.31 -4.77 5.38
C GLY A 312 -19.15 -6.27 5.42
N TYR A 313 -18.37 -6.74 4.46
CA TYR A 313 -18.00 -8.14 4.38
C TYR A 313 -16.64 -8.32 3.72
N GLN A 314 -15.99 -9.39 4.05
CA GLN A 314 -14.88 -10.01 3.35
C GLN A 314 -15.31 -11.43 3.02
N PHE A 315 -15.19 -11.85 1.79
CA PHE A 315 -15.47 -13.20 1.32
C PHE A 315 -14.26 -13.74 0.60
N GLU A 316 -13.76 -14.88 1.02
CA GLU A 316 -12.60 -15.54 0.43
C GLU A 316 -12.87 -17.04 0.37
N GLN A 317 -12.79 -17.59 -0.83
CA GLN A 317 -13.00 -19.01 -1.09
C GLN A 317 -12.12 -19.47 -2.25
N ALA A 318 -11.54 -20.66 -2.13
CA ALA A 318 -10.85 -21.36 -3.18
C ALA A 318 -11.46 -22.76 -3.38
N SER A 319 -11.32 -23.32 -4.57
CA SER A 319 -11.82 -24.65 -4.91
C SER A 319 -11.10 -25.77 -4.12
N ASP A 320 -9.82 -25.53 -3.85
CA ASP A 320 -8.90 -26.47 -3.19
C ASP A 320 -7.75 -25.71 -2.53
N ASP A 321 -6.98 -26.39 -1.73
CA ASP A 321 -6.00 -25.78 -0.82
C ASP A 321 -4.75 -25.24 -1.52
N THR A 322 -4.41 -25.75 -2.71
CA THR A 322 -3.18 -25.39 -3.43
C THR A 322 -3.41 -24.50 -4.64
N TYR A 323 -4.66 -24.27 -5.06
CA TYR A 323 -4.99 -23.48 -6.24
C TYR A 323 -4.29 -22.11 -6.27
N LEU A 324 -4.35 -21.38 -5.17
CA LEU A 324 -3.81 -20.01 -5.09
C LEU A 324 -2.30 -19.98 -5.18
N SER A 325 -1.63 -20.90 -4.50
CA SER A 325 -0.17 -21.00 -4.46
C SER A 325 0.39 -21.55 -5.77
N PHE A 326 -0.26 -22.61 -6.34
CA PHE A 326 0.14 -23.22 -7.59
C PHE A 326 0.11 -22.24 -8.77
N TYR A 327 -0.98 -21.48 -8.93
CA TYR A 327 -1.11 -20.48 -10.00
C TYR A 327 -0.52 -19.11 -9.62
N ARG A 328 0.07 -18.97 -8.42
CA ARG A 328 0.69 -17.74 -7.88
C ARG A 328 -0.27 -16.55 -7.88
N LEU A 329 -1.46 -16.77 -7.38
CA LEU A 329 -2.49 -15.76 -7.27
C LEU A 329 -2.47 -15.09 -5.89
N ASN A 330 -2.21 -15.87 -4.84
CA ASN A 330 -2.10 -15.42 -3.46
C ASN A 330 -1.21 -16.37 -2.65
N SER A 331 -0.71 -15.93 -1.48
CA SER A 331 0.13 -16.69 -0.56
C SER A 331 -0.47 -16.80 0.84
N LYS A 332 -1.80 -16.77 0.95
CA LYS A 332 -2.49 -16.96 2.23
C LYS A 332 -2.51 -18.45 2.58
N ASP A 333 -2.31 -18.73 3.85
CA ASP A 333 -2.42 -20.07 4.41
C ASP A 333 -3.84 -20.36 4.94
N THR A 334 -4.63 -19.30 5.17
CA THR A 334 -6.03 -19.39 5.59
C THR A 334 -6.87 -18.32 4.90
N LEU A 335 -8.00 -18.73 4.33
CA LEU A 335 -9.00 -17.83 3.75
C LEU A 335 -10.07 -17.51 4.78
N THR A 336 -10.50 -16.24 4.82
CA THR A 336 -11.44 -15.75 5.82
C THR A 336 -12.67 -15.13 5.17
N THR A 337 -13.84 -15.67 5.48
CA THR A 337 -15.11 -15.04 5.18
C THR A 337 -15.68 -14.39 6.44
N ARG A 338 -15.89 -13.06 6.39
CA ARG A 338 -16.30 -12.24 7.53
C ARG A 338 -17.33 -11.20 7.12
N PRO A 339 -18.62 -11.40 7.34
CA PRO A 339 -19.59 -10.31 7.42
C PRO A 339 -19.45 -9.59 8.78
N TYR A 340 -19.59 -8.26 8.78
CA TYR A 340 -19.44 -7.46 9.98
C TYR A 340 -20.29 -6.20 9.99
N ILE A 341 -20.55 -5.71 11.20
CA ILE A 341 -21.04 -4.36 11.48
C ILE A 341 -20.17 -3.74 12.55
N GLU A 342 -19.82 -2.48 12.43
CA GLU A 342 -19.00 -1.76 13.41
C GLU A 342 -19.50 -0.34 13.62
N GLY A 343 -19.43 0.15 14.85
CA GLY A 343 -19.83 1.50 15.22
C GLY A 343 -18.78 2.18 16.08
N ILE A 344 -18.48 3.45 15.77
CA ILE A 344 -17.55 4.29 16.52
C ILE A 344 -18.26 5.58 16.88
N ASN A 345 -18.39 5.83 18.18
CA ASN A 345 -18.98 7.06 18.71
C ASN A 345 -18.03 7.70 19.75
N GLY A 346 -17.24 8.67 19.33
CA GLY A 346 -16.23 9.30 20.16
C GLY A 346 -15.15 8.31 20.60
N ARG A 347 -15.15 7.93 21.88
CA ARG A 347 -14.21 6.97 22.47
C ARG A 347 -14.79 5.54 22.60
N ASN A 348 -16.03 5.34 22.17
CA ASN A 348 -16.74 4.08 22.28
C ASN A 348 -16.72 3.33 20.97
N TYR A 349 -16.62 2.02 21.07
CA TYR A 349 -16.59 1.11 19.92
C TYR A 349 -17.54 -0.06 20.15
N ALA A 350 -18.23 -0.50 19.11
CA ALA A 350 -18.98 -1.73 19.11
C ALA A 350 -18.84 -2.43 17.76
N SER A 351 -18.73 -3.75 17.77
CA SER A 351 -18.75 -4.54 16.54
C SER A 351 -19.48 -5.85 16.71
N GLY A 352 -20.07 -6.33 15.62
CA GLY A 352 -20.63 -7.65 15.49
C GLY A 352 -20.04 -8.32 14.25
N ASN A 353 -19.48 -9.52 14.42
CA ASN A 353 -18.78 -10.25 13.37
C ASN A 353 -19.26 -11.68 13.30
N ALA A 354 -19.13 -12.29 12.12
CA ALA A 354 -19.10 -13.73 11.97
C ALA A 354 -17.86 -14.13 11.20
N TYR A 355 -17.26 -15.28 11.51
CA TYR A 355 -16.06 -15.77 10.82
C TYR A 355 -16.27 -17.21 10.38
N PHE A 356 -15.89 -17.44 9.12
CA PHE A 356 -15.79 -18.75 8.50
C PHE A 356 -14.40 -18.84 7.86
N PHE A 357 -13.69 -19.93 8.12
CA PHE A 357 -12.32 -20.10 7.65
C PHE A 357 -12.23 -21.30 6.71
N GLN A 358 -11.39 -21.19 5.71
CA GLN A 358 -10.90 -22.31 4.92
C GLN A 358 -9.38 -22.37 5.12
N GLY A 359 -8.90 -23.44 5.72
CA GLY A 359 -7.47 -23.73 5.86
C GLY A 359 -6.91 -24.20 4.54
N LEU A 360 -5.68 -23.83 4.25
CA LEU A 360 -4.98 -24.18 3.01
C LEU A 360 -3.69 -24.96 3.26
N GLU A 361 -3.27 -25.14 4.51
CA GLU A 361 -2.10 -25.94 4.87
C GLU A 361 -2.37 -27.44 4.77
N ALA A 362 -1.34 -28.24 4.53
CA ALA A 362 -1.46 -29.70 4.36
C ALA A 362 -2.02 -30.41 5.60
N GLU A 363 -1.77 -29.84 6.78
CA GLU A 363 -2.20 -30.38 8.07
C GLU A 363 -3.60 -29.92 8.48
N ASP A 364 -4.20 -28.98 7.72
CA ASP A 364 -5.50 -28.43 8.03
C ASP A 364 -6.61 -29.46 7.83
N ASN A 365 -7.39 -29.67 8.89
CA ASN A 365 -8.61 -30.44 8.83
C ASN A 365 -9.82 -29.53 8.90
N GLN A 366 -10.50 -29.34 7.78
CA GLN A 366 -11.64 -28.41 7.67
C GLN A 366 -12.76 -28.70 8.68
N ASN A 367 -12.92 -29.95 9.13
CA ASN A 367 -13.91 -30.30 10.16
C ASN A 367 -13.51 -29.83 11.56
N GLN A 368 -12.21 -29.57 11.79
CA GLN A 368 -11.68 -29.08 13.07
C GLN A 368 -11.50 -27.55 13.07
N ILE A 369 -11.53 -26.93 11.91
CA ILE A 369 -11.49 -25.46 11.80
C ILE A 369 -12.83 -24.89 12.28
N PRO A 370 -12.82 -23.95 13.25
CA PRO A 370 -14.04 -23.40 13.80
C PRO A 370 -14.72 -22.40 12.86
N PHE A 371 -16.03 -22.30 12.97
CA PHE A 371 -16.72 -21.07 12.62
C PHE A 371 -17.22 -20.35 13.86
N VAL A 372 -17.18 -19.02 13.81
CA VAL A 372 -17.51 -18.15 14.96
C VAL A 372 -18.71 -17.29 14.59
N LEU A 373 -19.82 -17.49 15.29
CA LEU A 373 -21.07 -16.76 15.05
C LEU A 373 -21.95 -16.76 16.30
N PRO A 374 -22.17 -15.58 16.92
CA PRO A 374 -21.54 -14.29 16.67
C PRO A 374 -20.22 -14.11 17.41
N LEU A 375 -19.45 -13.11 17.00
CA LEU A 375 -18.42 -12.45 17.81
C LEU A 375 -18.82 -10.99 17.96
N VAL A 376 -19.18 -10.58 19.16
CA VAL A 376 -19.58 -9.20 19.48
C VAL A 376 -18.59 -8.61 20.45
N ASP A 377 -18.08 -7.42 20.12
CA ASP A 377 -17.19 -6.63 20.98
C ASP A 377 -17.84 -5.29 21.28
N PHE A 378 -17.76 -4.87 22.53
CA PHE A 378 -18.19 -3.56 22.98
C PHE A 378 -17.14 -2.96 23.91
N ASN A 379 -16.73 -1.73 23.62
CA ASN A 379 -15.80 -0.96 24.43
C ASN A 379 -16.39 0.42 24.74
N HIS A 380 -16.41 0.78 26.01
CA HIS A 380 -16.85 2.09 26.49
C HIS A 380 -15.78 2.73 27.37
N VAL A 381 -15.50 3.99 27.10
CA VAL A 381 -14.57 4.80 27.89
C VAL A 381 -15.31 6.04 28.39
N GLY A 382 -15.56 6.08 29.71
CA GLY A 382 -16.26 7.15 30.38
C GLY A 382 -15.49 8.48 30.39
N MET A 383 -16.20 9.56 30.72
CA MET A 383 -15.59 10.86 30.91
C MET A 383 -14.80 10.91 32.23
N PRO A 384 -13.75 11.74 32.34
CA PRO A 384 -13.04 11.92 33.59
C PRO A 384 -13.97 12.42 34.72
N ASP A 385 -13.81 11.81 35.88
CA ASP A 385 -14.48 12.25 37.11
C ASP A 385 -13.81 13.50 37.74
N THR A 386 -14.29 13.92 38.92
CA THR A 386 -13.81 15.12 39.62
C THR A 386 -12.35 15.06 40.08
N ILE A 387 -11.78 13.85 40.19
CA ILE A 387 -10.38 13.63 40.59
C ILE A 387 -9.49 13.25 39.38
N GLY A 388 -10.06 13.27 38.17
CA GLY A 388 -9.36 12.94 36.93
C GLY A 388 -9.33 11.44 36.59
N GLY A 389 -10.04 10.61 37.34
CA GLY A 389 -10.25 9.20 37.07
C GLY A 389 -11.30 8.99 35.98
N PHE A 390 -11.27 7.89 35.27
CA PHE A 390 -12.26 7.52 34.28
C PHE A 390 -12.59 6.03 34.33
N THR A 391 -13.79 5.68 33.92
CA THR A 391 -14.26 4.29 33.85
C THR A 391 -14.08 3.71 32.48
N THR A 392 -13.88 2.38 32.42
CA THR A 392 -13.93 1.58 31.21
C THR A 392 -14.91 0.44 31.38
N MET A 393 -15.52 0.00 30.28
CA MET A 393 -16.31 -1.22 30.23
C MET A 393 -16.04 -1.91 28.91
N ASP A 394 -15.58 -3.15 28.98
CA ASP A 394 -15.34 -4.02 27.85
C ASP A 394 -16.26 -5.23 27.96
N ALA A 395 -16.93 -5.58 26.87
CA ALA A 395 -17.76 -6.77 26.81
C ALA A 395 -17.49 -7.54 25.52
N ASN A 396 -17.36 -8.85 25.63
CA ASN A 396 -17.17 -9.75 24.49
C ASN A 396 -18.14 -10.91 24.60
N LEU A 397 -18.86 -11.17 23.52
CA LEU A 397 -19.71 -12.35 23.36
C LEU A 397 -19.21 -13.14 22.14
N MET A 398 -18.92 -14.42 22.34
CA MET A 398 -18.47 -15.32 21.28
C MET A 398 -19.24 -16.63 21.34
N ALA A 399 -19.62 -17.15 20.18
CA ALA A 399 -20.02 -18.53 20.01
C ALA A 399 -19.20 -19.17 18.89
N LEU A 400 -18.49 -20.23 19.23
CA LEU A 400 -17.59 -20.98 18.37
C LEU A 400 -18.12 -22.41 18.25
N HIS A 401 -18.19 -22.92 17.02
CA HIS A 401 -18.64 -24.26 16.72
C HIS A 401 -17.70 -24.96 15.73
N ARG A 402 -17.53 -26.28 15.90
CA ARG A 402 -16.78 -27.17 14.99
C ARG A 402 -17.63 -28.39 14.63
N ILE A 403 -17.36 -28.96 13.46
CA ILE A 403 -17.94 -30.26 13.08
C ILE A 403 -17.33 -31.36 13.94
N ASP A 404 -16.00 -31.32 14.12
CA ASP A 404 -15.28 -32.25 14.99
C ASP A 404 -14.34 -31.47 15.92
N GLY A 405 -14.64 -31.52 17.24
CA GLY A 405 -13.85 -30.84 18.25
C GLY A 405 -14.71 -30.17 19.34
N ALA A 406 -14.12 -29.20 20.00
CA ALA A 406 -14.73 -28.47 21.09
C ALA A 406 -15.62 -27.32 20.60
N ASP A 407 -16.81 -27.20 21.18
CA ASP A 407 -17.68 -26.03 21.04
C ASP A 407 -17.56 -25.13 22.26
N SER A 408 -17.56 -23.83 22.07
CA SER A 408 -17.49 -22.83 23.13
C SER A 408 -18.44 -21.66 22.90
N ARG A 409 -19.14 -21.26 23.94
CA ARG A 409 -19.90 -20.01 24.00
C ARG A 409 -19.40 -19.24 25.20
N ARG A 410 -18.98 -18.01 25.00
CA ARG A 410 -18.38 -17.16 26.02
C ARG A 410 -19.09 -15.83 26.10
N LEU A 411 -19.32 -15.37 27.33
CA LEU A 411 -19.62 -14.00 27.67
C LEU A 411 -18.54 -13.51 28.64
N SER A 412 -17.82 -12.47 28.28
CA SER A 412 -16.80 -11.82 29.09
C SER A 412 -17.18 -10.36 29.27
N ILE A 413 -17.19 -9.87 30.51
CA ILE A 413 -17.43 -8.47 30.83
C ILE A 413 -16.33 -8.01 31.80
N GLU A 414 -15.66 -6.93 31.46
CA GLU A 414 -14.68 -6.28 32.33
C GLU A 414 -15.11 -4.81 32.56
N GLY A 415 -15.20 -4.43 33.82
CA GLY A 415 -15.40 -3.06 34.27
C GLY A 415 -14.13 -2.55 34.94
N GLY A 416 -13.71 -1.33 34.65
CA GLY A 416 -12.50 -0.75 35.21
C GLY A 416 -12.68 0.71 35.62
N TRP A 417 -11.87 1.13 36.60
CA TRP A 417 -11.65 2.53 36.95
C TRP A 417 -10.16 2.82 36.95
N HIS A 418 -9.75 3.92 36.35
CA HIS A 418 -8.36 4.28 36.09
C HIS A 418 -8.09 5.70 36.54
N LEU A 419 -7.07 5.91 37.37
CA LEU A 419 -6.65 7.21 37.84
C LEU A 419 -5.19 7.48 37.41
N PRO A 420 -4.93 8.22 36.34
CA PRO A 420 -3.63 8.77 36.04
C PRO A 420 -3.35 10.00 36.90
N HIS A 421 -2.17 10.08 37.51
CA HIS A 421 -1.76 11.24 38.32
C HIS A 421 -0.30 11.58 38.06
N ILE A 422 -0.02 12.86 37.91
CA ILE A 422 1.36 13.39 37.79
C ILE A 422 1.69 14.15 39.06
N GLY A 423 2.66 13.61 39.83
CA GLY A 423 3.13 14.22 41.07
C GLY A 423 4.00 15.47 40.80
N ARG A 424 4.17 16.31 41.82
CA ARG A 424 4.96 17.54 41.72
C ARG A 424 6.45 17.32 41.36
N SER A 425 6.98 16.16 41.67
CA SER A 425 8.35 15.73 41.30
C SER A 425 8.48 15.27 39.85
N GLY A 426 7.40 15.26 39.06
CA GLY A 426 7.37 14.67 37.71
C GLY A 426 7.16 13.16 37.69
N SER A 427 6.95 12.53 38.86
CA SER A 427 6.56 11.12 38.94
C SER A 427 5.19 10.91 38.33
N ILE A 428 5.02 9.89 37.52
CA ILE A 428 3.78 9.49 36.91
C ILE A 428 3.26 8.26 37.66
N TYR A 429 2.05 8.36 38.15
CA TYR A 429 1.33 7.27 38.81
C TYR A 429 0.13 6.90 37.99
N ARG A 430 -0.16 5.61 37.90
CA ARG A 430 -1.42 5.08 37.36
C ARG A 430 -1.96 4.04 38.32
N LEU A 431 -3.11 4.32 38.90
CA LEU A 431 -3.86 3.38 39.70
C LEU A 431 -5.03 2.87 38.89
N SER A 432 -5.22 1.55 38.85
CA SER A 432 -6.34 0.93 38.15
C SER A 432 -6.96 -0.15 39.01
N ALA A 433 -8.27 -0.17 39.07
CA ALA A 433 -9.06 -1.25 39.69
C ALA A 433 -10.00 -1.80 38.62
N THR A 434 -9.86 -3.07 38.29
CA THR A 434 -10.68 -3.75 37.28
C THR A 434 -11.35 -4.98 37.87
N MET A 435 -12.50 -5.32 37.33
CA MET A 435 -13.23 -6.56 37.66
C MET A 435 -13.70 -7.20 36.37
N ARG A 436 -13.20 -8.41 36.09
CA ARG A 436 -13.60 -9.21 34.94
C ARG A 436 -14.40 -10.43 35.39
N GLY A 437 -15.55 -10.67 34.73
CA GLY A 437 -16.36 -11.86 34.87
C GLY A 437 -16.50 -12.56 33.52
N ASP A 438 -16.21 -13.86 33.51
CA ASP A 438 -16.35 -14.69 32.30
C ASP A 438 -17.29 -15.86 32.61
N ILE A 439 -18.18 -16.17 31.67
CA ILE A 439 -19.08 -17.33 31.72
C ILE A 439 -18.92 -18.10 30.42
N TYR A 440 -18.66 -19.39 30.50
CA TYR A 440 -18.50 -20.29 29.38
C TYR A 440 -19.55 -21.41 29.44
N HIS A 441 -20.12 -21.72 28.29
CA HIS A 441 -20.86 -22.96 28.09
C HIS A 441 -20.08 -23.78 27.05
N VAL A 442 -19.57 -24.94 27.45
CA VAL A 442 -18.67 -25.76 26.66
C VAL A 442 -19.23 -27.12 26.35
N ASN A 443 -18.89 -27.68 25.19
CA ASN A 443 -19.18 -29.06 24.84
C ASN A 443 -17.92 -29.68 24.22
N ASN A 444 -17.69 -30.98 24.50
CA ASN A 444 -16.61 -31.77 23.93
C ASN A 444 -15.18 -31.22 24.17
N VAL A 445 -14.96 -30.51 25.26
CA VAL A 445 -13.63 -30.01 25.62
C VAL A 445 -12.84 -31.14 26.27
N ASP A 446 -11.65 -31.43 25.79
CA ASP A 446 -10.73 -32.36 26.43
C ASP A 446 -10.22 -31.73 27.74
N SER A 447 -10.52 -32.33 28.87
CA SER A 447 -10.04 -31.83 30.18
C SER A 447 -8.53 -32.05 30.29
N ALA A 448 -7.77 -30.99 30.38
CA ALA A 448 -6.33 -31.04 30.60
C ALA A 448 -6.04 -31.64 32.00
N GLY A 449 -5.01 -32.47 32.10
CA GLY A 449 -4.44 -32.93 33.37
C GLY A 449 -5.04 -34.22 33.96
N THR A 450 -5.92 -34.94 33.26
CA THR A 450 -6.38 -36.27 33.71
C THR A 450 -5.91 -37.36 32.76
N THR A 451 -5.36 -38.45 33.32
CA THR A 451 -4.99 -39.69 32.62
C THR A 451 -6.16 -40.36 31.89
N ARG A 452 -7.37 -39.93 32.19
CA ARG A 452 -8.62 -40.35 31.56
C ARG A 452 -9.19 -39.18 30.79
N LYS A 453 -9.12 -39.20 29.45
CA LYS A 453 -9.76 -38.19 28.58
C LYS A 453 -11.25 -38.16 28.85
N THR A 454 -11.68 -37.29 29.77
CA THR A 454 -13.10 -36.98 30.01
C THR A 454 -13.42 -35.70 29.27
N ARG A 455 -14.39 -35.76 28.38
CA ARG A 455 -14.84 -34.55 27.65
C ARG A 455 -15.68 -33.71 28.59
N ALA A 456 -15.22 -32.50 28.89
CA ALA A 456 -15.98 -31.55 29.68
C ALA A 456 -17.19 -31.04 28.89
N ARG A 457 -18.32 -30.93 29.61
CA ARG A 457 -19.57 -30.39 29.12
C ARG A 457 -20.28 -29.65 30.23
N GLY A 458 -20.73 -28.43 29.97
CA GLY A 458 -21.53 -27.69 30.92
C GLY A 458 -21.15 -26.21 31.03
N LEU A 459 -21.61 -25.61 32.13
CA LEU A 459 -21.35 -24.21 32.43
C LEU A 459 -20.15 -24.10 33.37
N THR A 460 -19.19 -23.28 33.03
CA THR A 460 -18.06 -22.89 33.87
C THR A 460 -17.87 -21.39 33.80
N GLY A 461 -17.17 -20.80 34.78
CA GLY A 461 -16.94 -19.37 34.81
C GLY A 461 -15.86 -18.97 35.78
N ARG A 462 -15.47 -17.71 35.73
CA ARG A 462 -14.51 -17.11 36.64
C ARG A 462 -14.84 -15.65 36.92
N LEU A 463 -14.40 -15.18 38.08
CA LEU A 463 -14.44 -13.79 38.47
C LEU A 463 -13.04 -13.36 38.89
N ARG A 464 -12.54 -12.26 38.31
CA ARG A 464 -11.17 -11.78 38.53
C ARG A 464 -11.17 -10.30 38.86
N PRO A 465 -11.13 -9.93 40.17
CA PRO A 465 -10.77 -8.59 40.58
C PRO A 465 -9.25 -8.39 40.42
N GLU A 466 -8.86 -7.21 39.99
CA GLU A 466 -7.45 -6.82 39.85
C GLU A 466 -7.24 -5.39 40.30
N LEU A 467 -6.17 -5.17 41.05
CA LEU A 467 -5.67 -3.86 41.42
C LEU A 467 -4.26 -3.69 40.87
N THR A 468 -4.06 -2.66 40.08
CA THR A 468 -2.75 -2.33 39.48
C THR A 468 -2.32 -0.94 39.92
N SER A 469 -1.06 -0.83 40.36
CA SER A 469 -0.40 0.43 40.66
C SER A 469 0.90 0.51 39.88
N GLU A 470 1.02 1.50 38.98
CA GLU A 470 2.23 1.74 38.21
C GLU A 470 2.85 3.09 38.62
N TRP A 471 4.15 3.09 38.80
CA TRP A 471 4.98 4.27 39.04
C TRP A 471 6.06 4.37 37.98
N ARG A 472 6.25 5.58 37.44
CA ARG A 472 7.34 5.94 36.52
C ARG A 472 7.95 7.26 36.93
N LEU A 473 9.27 7.36 36.73
CA LEU A 473 9.98 8.63 36.96
C LEU A 473 10.85 8.99 35.74
N PRO A 474 10.33 9.76 34.78
CA PRO A 474 11.11 10.17 33.62
C PRO A 474 12.14 11.27 34.01
N LEU A 475 13.38 10.88 34.25
CA LEU A 475 14.49 11.78 34.50
C LEU A 475 15.07 12.25 33.18
N MET A 476 14.99 13.55 32.93
CA MET A 476 15.48 14.15 31.69
C MET A 476 16.64 15.11 31.96
N SER A 477 17.69 15.01 31.17
CA SER A 477 18.82 15.95 31.17
C SER A 477 19.15 16.38 29.74
N ARG A 478 19.66 17.60 29.58
CA ARG A 478 20.16 18.09 28.30
C ARG A 478 21.60 18.58 28.49
N THR A 479 22.53 17.96 27.77
CA THR A 479 23.93 18.31 27.82
C THR A 479 24.52 18.28 26.41
N GLY A 480 25.16 19.34 25.95
CA GLY A 480 25.83 19.38 24.64
C GLY A 480 24.88 19.12 23.45
N GLY A 481 23.60 19.52 23.56
CA GLY A 481 22.61 19.27 22.50
C GLY A 481 22.00 17.86 22.48
N ILE A 482 22.43 16.96 23.37
CA ILE A 482 21.84 15.63 23.52
C ILE A 482 20.82 15.66 24.65
N ARG A 483 19.59 15.20 24.37
CA ARG A 483 18.59 14.91 25.41
C ARG A 483 18.78 13.49 25.88
N LYS A 484 18.92 13.31 27.17
CA LYS A 484 19.07 12.01 27.84
C LYS A 484 17.82 11.75 28.65
N LEU A 485 17.28 10.55 28.55
CA LEU A 485 16.14 10.05 29.31
C LEU A 485 16.57 8.81 30.08
N ILE A 486 16.26 8.76 31.36
CA ILE A 486 16.32 7.55 32.19
C ILE A 486 14.99 7.47 32.92
N GLU A 487 14.25 6.40 32.73
CA GLU A 487 12.89 6.22 33.27
C GLU A 487 12.79 4.86 33.97
N PRO A 488 13.00 4.76 35.28
CA PRO A 488 12.61 3.58 36.04
C PRO A 488 11.09 3.45 36.06
N ILE A 489 10.64 2.20 35.93
CA ILE A 489 9.22 1.82 35.90
C ILE A 489 9.04 0.68 36.88
N VAL A 490 8.04 0.78 37.75
CA VAL A 490 7.61 -0.29 38.66
C VAL A 490 6.10 -0.38 38.61
N GLN A 491 5.59 -1.60 38.40
CA GLN A 491 4.16 -1.88 38.39
C GLN A 491 3.86 -3.04 39.33
N GLY A 492 3.04 -2.80 40.33
CA GLY A 492 2.51 -3.83 41.22
C GLY A 492 1.11 -4.22 40.78
N ILE A 493 0.83 -5.51 40.74
CA ILE A 493 -0.45 -6.07 40.33
C ILE A 493 -0.87 -7.05 41.43
N ILE A 494 -2.12 -6.92 41.89
CA ILE A 494 -2.74 -7.81 42.87
C ILE A 494 -3.98 -8.41 42.22
N SER A 495 -4.00 -9.73 42.08
CA SER A 495 -5.15 -10.50 41.57
C SER A 495 -5.19 -11.87 42.29
N PRO A 496 -6.33 -12.55 42.27
CA PRO A 496 -6.44 -13.91 42.80
C PRO A 496 -5.55 -14.91 42.11
N TYR A 497 -5.16 -15.96 42.74
CA TYR A 497 -4.51 -17.12 42.15
C TYR A 497 -5.52 -17.97 41.38
N GLY A 498 -5.08 -18.68 40.34
CA GLY A 498 -5.92 -19.53 39.49
C GLY A 498 -6.70 -18.71 38.46
N GLY A 499 -7.89 -19.19 38.11
CA GLY A 499 -8.76 -18.52 37.12
C GLY A 499 -8.67 -19.11 35.69
N ASN A 500 -7.93 -20.20 35.54
CA ASN A 500 -7.85 -20.94 34.26
C ASN A 500 -8.26 -22.40 34.50
N PRO A 501 -9.55 -22.70 34.85
CA PRO A 501 -10.00 -24.07 35.05
C PRO A 501 -9.86 -24.85 33.73
N GLY A 502 -9.55 -26.16 33.84
CA GLY A 502 -9.29 -27.00 32.67
C GLY A 502 -10.51 -27.23 31.76
N GLU A 503 -11.70 -26.86 32.22
CA GLU A 503 -12.92 -26.86 31.39
C GLU A 503 -13.04 -25.69 30.44
N ILE A 504 -12.29 -24.61 30.64
CA ILE A 504 -12.23 -23.48 29.69
C ILE A 504 -11.27 -23.83 28.56
N PRO A 505 -11.73 -23.93 27.30
CA PRO A 505 -10.84 -24.17 26.17
C PRO A 505 -9.90 -22.99 25.96
N ASN A 506 -8.81 -23.20 25.27
CA ASN A 506 -7.89 -22.13 24.86
C ASN A 506 -7.94 -21.96 23.34
N GLU A 507 -8.80 -21.07 22.87
CA GLU A 507 -9.04 -20.81 21.46
C GLU A 507 -8.32 -19.56 20.97
N ASP A 508 -8.20 -18.54 21.82
CA ASP A 508 -7.70 -17.21 21.44
C ASP A 508 -6.51 -16.72 22.27
N SER A 509 -5.97 -17.56 23.14
CA SER A 509 -4.86 -17.22 24.03
C SER A 509 -3.65 -18.15 23.87
N GLN A 510 -3.46 -18.73 22.69
CA GLN A 510 -2.41 -19.72 22.42
C GLN A 510 -1.06 -19.04 22.18
N ASP A 511 -1.06 -17.91 21.46
CA ASP A 511 0.15 -17.24 21.04
C ASP A 511 0.67 -16.28 22.12
N LEU A 512 1.55 -16.76 22.97
CA LEU A 512 2.20 -15.95 23.99
C LEU A 512 3.72 -15.98 23.81
N GLU A 513 4.27 -14.86 23.35
CA GLU A 513 5.69 -14.57 23.35
C GLU A 513 6.00 -13.47 24.37
N PHE A 514 6.82 -13.79 25.37
CA PHE A 514 7.24 -12.83 26.39
C PHE A 514 8.39 -11.97 25.90
N ASP A 515 8.20 -10.66 25.85
CA ASP A 515 9.20 -9.69 25.44
C ASP A 515 9.06 -8.32 26.12
N ASP A 516 9.82 -7.33 25.64
CA ASP A 516 9.80 -5.97 26.17
C ASP A 516 8.47 -5.25 25.97
N THR A 517 7.64 -5.68 25.02
CA THR A 517 6.37 -5.00 24.67
C THR A 517 5.25 -5.35 25.65
N ASN A 518 5.26 -6.56 26.19
CA ASN A 518 4.23 -7.04 27.10
C ASN A 518 4.66 -7.19 28.57
N LEU A 519 5.91 -6.78 28.91
CA LEU A 519 6.39 -6.84 30.30
C LEU A 519 5.46 -6.14 31.30
N PHE A 520 4.90 -4.98 30.93
CA PHE A 520 4.01 -4.18 31.77
C PHE A 520 2.53 -4.36 31.46
N SER A 521 2.17 -5.40 30.70
CA SER A 521 0.76 -5.75 30.48
C SER A 521 0.11 -6.33 31.74
N ASN A 522 -1.13 -5.95 32.01
CA ASN A 522 -1.91 -6.49 33.12
C ASN A 522 -2.28 -7.97 32.89
N ASN A 523 -2.53 -8.34 31.66
CA ASN A 523 -2.66 -9.72 31.22
C ASN A 523 -1.75 -9.88 30.00
N ARG A 524 -0.84 -10.84 30.01
CA ARG A 524 0.08 -11.09 28.90
C ARG A 524 -0.49 -12.06 27.88
N PHE A 525 -1.48 -12.86 28.26
CA PHE A 525 -2.19 -13.70 27.30
C PHE A 525 -2.94 -12.82 26.29
N THR A 526 -2.90 -13.23 25.04
CA THR A 526 -3.77 -12.68 24.00
C THR A 526 -5.22 -13.17 24.23
N GLY A 527 -6.20 -12.46 23.70
CA GLY A 527 -7.61 -12.88 23.81
C GLY A 527 -8.19 -12.91 25.22
N PHE A 528 -9.15 -13.80 25.42
CA PHE A 528 -9.98 -13.85 26.61
C PHE A 528 -9.90 -15.19 27.37
N ASP A 529 -9.43 -16.27 26.76
CA ASP A 529 -9.56 -17.62 27.31
C ASP A 529 -8.59 -17.89 28.46
N ARG A 530 -7.44 -17.23 28.47
CA ARG A 530 -6.48 -17.32 29.55
C ARG A 530 -6.28 -15.98 30.25
N VAL A 531 -6.05 -16.04 31.54
CA VAL A 531 -5.75 -14.87 32.38
C VAL A 531 -4.50 -15.15 33.20
N GLU A 532 -3.66 -14.15 33.36
CA GLU A 532 -2.50 -14.22 34.25
C GLU A 532 -2.92 -14.02 35.68
N SER A 533 -2.47 -14.89 36.57
CA SER A 533 -2.95 -14.96 37.93
C SER A 533 -1.91 -14.55 39.00
N GLY A 534 -2.39 -14.23 40.18
CA GLY A 534 -1.60 -13.99 41.39
C GLY A 534 -0.92 -12.63 41.46
N PRO A 535 -0.49 -12.24 42.67
CA PRO A 535 0.25 -11.02 42.92
C PRO A 535 1.63 -11.05 42.27
N ARG A 536 2.00 -9.95 41.61
CA ARG A 536 3.31 -9.79 40.92
C ARG A 536 3.76 -8.36 40.88
N VAL A 537 5.07 -8.16 40.66
CA VAL A 537 5.72 -6.87 40.47
C VAL A 537 6.52 -6.94 39.18
N ASN A 538 6.21 -6.05 38.24
CA ASN A 538 6.97 -5.84 37.02
C ASN A 538 7.88 -4.62 37.24
N TYR A 539 9.14 -4.73 36.88
CA TYR A 539 10.09 -3.63 37.00
C TYR A 539 11.02 -3.56 35.83
N GLY A 540 11.44 -2.36 35.49
CA GLY A 540 12.34 -2.15 34.36
C GLY A 540 12.88 -0.74 34.30
N LEU A 541 13.84 -0.58 33.40
CA LEU A 541 14.49 0.68 33.12
C LEU A 541 14.40 0.96 31.63
N ARG A 542 13.80 2.10 31.30
CA ARG A 542 13.84 2.66 29.95
C ARG A 542 14.90 3.75 29.90
N PHE A 543 15.68 3.79 28.83
CA PHE A 543 16.65 4.86 28.61
C PHE A 543 16.62 5.33 27.16
N GLY A 544 17.04 6.60 26.96
CA GLY A 544 17.08 7.19 25.63
C GLY A 544 18.09 8.31 25.52
N PHE A 545 18.80 8.38 24.39
CA PHE A 545 19.71 9.46 24.01
C PHE A 545 19.27 9.99 22.65
N PHE A 546 18.94 11.28 22.58
CA PHE A 546 18.37 11.91 21.38
C PHE A 546 19.24 13.11 21.01
N GLY A 547 19.93 13.01 19.87
CA GLY A 547 20.80 14.05 19.33
C GLY A 547 20.05 15.10 18.49
N LEU A 548 20.65 16.28 18.31
CA LEU A 548 20.07 17.39 17.51
C LEU A 548 19.92 17.04 16.03
N GLY A 549 20.78 16.17 15.48
CA GLY A 549 20.73 15.69 14.10
C GLY A 549 19.76 14.56 13.83
N GLY A 550 18.82 14.25 14.76
CA GLY A 550 17.87 13.15 14.63
C GLY A 550 18.40 11.78 15.03
N GLY A 551 19.65 11.69 15.46
CA GLY A 551 20.24 10.48 16.01
C GLY A 551 19.57 10.08 17.31
N ARG A 552 19.32 8.75 17.48
CA ARG A 552 18.69 8.20 18.67
C ARG A 552 19.32 6.87 19.06
N THR A 553 19.52 6.70 20.36
CA THR A 553 19.79 5.40 20.99
C THR A 553 18.79 5.25 22.11
N GLN A 554 18.04 4.18 22.12
CA GLN A 554 17.02 3.95 23.14
C GLN A 554 16.93 2.47 23.46
N GLY A 555 16.53 2.17 24.69
CA GLY A 555 16.34 0.80 25.09
C GLY A 555 15.48 0.68 26.32
N MET A 556 15.11 -0.56 26.59
CA MET A 556 14.40 -0.97 27.77
C MET A 556 14.90 -2.35 28.19
N VAL A 557 14.99 -2.58 29.47
CA VAL A 557 15.25 -3.88 30.08
C VAL A 557 14.39 -4.03 31.32
N GLY A 558 13.89 -5.21 31.57
CA GLY A 558 13.10 -5.45 32.77
C GLY A 558 12.80 -6.92 32.99
N GLN A 559 12.10 -7.16 34.10
CA GLN A 559 11.77 -8.48 34.63
C GLN A 559 10.47 -8.42 35.41
N SER A 560 9.80 -9.55 35.55
CA SER A 560 8.62 -9.75 36.39
C SER A 560 8.97 -10.68 37.55
N ALA A 561 8.52 -10.35 38.76
CA ALA A 561 8.62 -11.20 39.93
C ALA A 561 7.25 -11.48 40.50
N ARG A 562 6.94 -12.73 40.79
CA ARG A 562 5.66 -13.18 41.36
C ARG A 562 5.88 -13.97 42.63
N LEU A 563 4.88 -13.95 43.50
CA LEU A 563 4.99 -14.63 44.80
C LEU A 563 4.90 -16.16 44.67
N ARG A 564 4.24 -16.64 43.63
CA ARG A 564 4.06 -18.06 43.33
C ARG A 564 4.14 -18.26 41.81
N ALA A 565 4.81 -19.33 41.38
CA ALA A 565 4.85 -19.74 39.99
C ALA A 565 3.41 -19.95 39.44
N ASP A 566 3.24 -19.71 38.14
CA ASP A 566 1.97 -19.87 37.44
C ASP A 566 2.12 -20.92 36.34
N ASP A 567 1.57 -22.07 36.52
CA ASP A 567 1.61 -23.23 35.65
C ASP A 567 0.72 -23.12 34.41
N THR A 568 -0.01 -22.00 34.28
CA THR A 568 -0.73 -21.66 33.03
C THR A 568 0.21 -21.32 31.87
N PHE A 569 1.44 -20.88 32.21
CA PHE A 569 2.44 -20.55 31.18
C PHE A 569 3.17 -21.78 30.67
N ASN A 570 3.36 -21.84 29.36
CA ASN A 570 4.14 -22.89 28.72
C ASN A 570 5.57 -22.95 29.26
N LYS A 571 6.14 -24.14 29.37
CA LYS A 571 7.57 -24.30 29.65
C LYS A 571 8.40 -23.69 28.54
N GLY A 572 9.42 -22.93 28.88
CA GLY A 572 10.23 -22.19 27.92
C GLY A 572 9.63 -20.83 27.53
N SER A 573 8.48 -20.45 28.06
CA SER A 573 7.90 -19.10 27.85
C SER A 573 8.70 -18.01 28.57
N GLY A 574 9.45 -18.36 29.62
CA GLY A 574 10.18 -17.43 30.48
C GLY A 574 9.31 -16.75 31.52
N LEU A 575 8.08 -17.25 31.75
CA LEU A 575 7.11 -16.75 32.75
C LEU A 575 6.67 -17.82 33.74
N GLU A 576 7.09 -19.04 33.58
CA GLU A 576 6.66 -20.21 34.36
C GLU A 576 7.17 -20.21 35.82
N GLU A 577 8.27 -19.51 36.10
CA GLU A 577 8.89 -19.48 37.43
C GLU A 577 8.50 -18.21 38.24
N ASN A 578 8.95 -18.14 39.51
CA ASN A 578 8.73 -16.96 40.36
C ASN A 578 9.37 -15.68 39.81
N PHE A 579 10.52 -15.81 39.16
CA PHE A 579 11.17 -14.74 38.45
C PHE A 579 11.11 -15.06 36.95
N SER A 580 10.60 -14.11 36.17
CA SER A 580 10.61 -14.26 34.72
C SER A 580 12.03 -14.17 34.16
N ASP A 581 12.19 -14.55 32.93
CA ASP A 581 13.37 -14.18 32.14
C ASP A 581 13.53 -12.67 32.07
N PHE A 582 14.76 -12.19 31.87
CA PHE A 582 15.02 -10.79 31.54
C PHE A 582 14.63 -10.54 30.08
N VAL A 583 13.82 -9.54 29.84
CA VAL A 583 13.47 -9.10 28.48
C VAL A 583 13.95 -7.68 28.23
N GLY A 584 14.35 -7.43 27.00
CA GLY A 584 14.77 -6.10 26.64
C GLY A 584 14.95 -5.86 25.17
N ARG A 585 15.05 -4.58 24.83
CA ARG A 585 15.32 -4.09 23.49
C ARG A 585 16.28 -2.91 23.53
N ILE A 586 17.22 -2.88 22.60
CA ILE A 586 18.12 -1.76 22.36
C ILE A 586 18.03 -1.40 20.89
N ARG A 587 17.81 -0.11 20.59
CA ARG A 587 17.86 0.41 19.23
C ARG A 587 18.87 1.54 19.14
N ILE A 588 19.78 1.44 18.19
CA ILE A 588 20.87 2.39 17.95
C ILE A 588 20.72 2.93 16.53
N ALA A 589 20.32 4.18 16.39
CA ALA A 589 20.16 4.87 15.12
C ALA A 589 20.82 6.26 15.21
N PRO A 590 22.17 6.34 15.22
CA PRO A 590 22.90 7.59 15.39
C PRO A 590 22.77 8.52 14.19
N ALA A 591 22.47 7.98 13.03
CA ALA A 591 22.26 8.70 11.78
C ALA A 591 21.24 7.97 10.89
N PRO A 592 20.64 8.62 9.88
CA PRO A 592 19.69 7.99 8.96
C PRO A 592 20.25 6.81 8.14
N ILE A 593 21.59 6.71 8.08
CA ILE A 593 22.30 5.65 7.35
C ILE A 593 22.52 4.38 8.17
N PHE A 594 22.16 4.37 9.45
CA PHE A 594 22.39 3.23 10.33
C PHE A 594 21.24 3.11 11.32
N ASP A 595 20.61 1.95 11.37
CA ASP A 595 19.57 1.58 12.32
C ASP A 595 19.79 0.12 12.71
N PHE A 596 20.14 -0.09 13.96
CA PHE A 596 20.36 -1.40 14.56
C PHE A 596 19.37 -1.58 15.70
N ALA A 597 18.62 -2.67 15.69
CA ALA A 597 17.77 -3.08 16.79
C ALA A 597 18.12 -4.49 17.25
N TYR A 598 18.19 -4.66 18.55
CA TYR A 598 18.39 -5.95 19.18
C TYR A 598 17.34 -6.15 20.26
N ARG A 599 16.54 -7.21 20.15
CA ARG A 599 15.58 -7.66 21.16
C ARG A 599 16.04 -9.01 21.71
N PHE A 600 15.91 -9.19 23.00
CA PHE A 600 16.39 -10.38 23.67
C PHE A 600 15.46 -10.84 24.79
N ARG A 601 15.50 -12.14 25.07
CA ARG A 601 15.02 -12.78 26.28
C ARG A 601 16.15 -13.67 26.82
N LEU A 602 16.56 -13.43 28.08
CA LEU A 602 17.66 -14.11 28.75
C LEU A 602 17.13 -14.78 30.01
N THR A 603 17.48 -16.03 30.22
CA THR A 603 17.12 -16.74 31.46
C THR A 603 17.58 -15.99 32.68
N HIS A 604 16.77 -15.96 33.73
CA HIS A 604 17.15 -15.26 34.97
C HIS A 604 18.26 -15.96 35.76
N GLN A 605 18.47 -17.25 35.54
CA GLN A 605 19.46 -18.05 36.29
C GLN A 605 20.90 -17.87 35.79
N ASN A 606 21.12 -17.89 34.48
CA ASN A 606 22.47 -17.93 33.90
C ASN A 606 22.62 -16.99 32.65
N PHE A 607 21.62 -16.18 32.36
CA PHE A 607 21.60 -15.28 31.22
C PHE A 607 21.73 -15.96 29.85
N THR A 608 21.38 -17.25 29.75
CA THR A 608 21.29 -17.92 28.45
C THR A 608 20.21 -17.27 27.59
N ALA A 609 20.55 -17.04 26.34
CA ALA A 609 19.63 -16.40 25.40
C ALA A 609 18.61 -17.42 24.89
N ARG A 610 17.32 -17.16 25.15
CA ARG A 610 16.17 -17.93 24.70
C ARG A 610 15.50 -17.32 23.48
N ARG A 611 15.68 -16.01 23.31
CA ARG A 611 15.23 -15.26 22.14
C ARG A 611 16.27 -14.22 21.79
N ASN A 612 16.64 -14.18 20.53
CA ASN A 612 17.48 -13.14 19.96
C ASN A 612 16.87 -12.69 18.65
N GLU A 613 16.60 -11.41 18.55
CA GLU A 613 16.20 -10.79 17.29
C GLU A 613 17.13 -9.64 17.00
N ILE A 614 17.76 -9.68 15.85
CA ILE A 614 18.65 -8.63 15.37
C ILE A 614 18.07 -8.08 14.06
N GLU A 615 17.92 -6.78 14.00
CA GLU A 615 17.57 -6.07 12.79
C GLU A 615 18.64 -5.01 12.53
N LEU A 616 19.25 -5.07 11.37
CA LEU A 616 20.22 -4.09 10.90
C LEU A 616 19.74 -3.52 9.57
N ALA A 617 19.57 -2.20 9.51
CA ALA A 617 19.39 -1.48 8.28
C ALA A 617 20.50 -0.46 8.12
N SER A 618 21.37 -0.63 7.12
CA SER A 618 22.56 0.19 6.95
C SER A 618 22.75 0.66 5.51
N GLY A 619 23.41 1.80 5.37
CA GLY A 619 23.80 2.38 4.10
C GLY A 619 23.05 3.66 3.72
N PRO A 620 23.62 4.45 2.80
CA PRO A 620 23.00 5.65 2.27
C PRO A 620 21.75 5.31 1.43
N LYS A 621 20.96 6.32 1.05
CA LYS A 621 19.76 6.14 0.21
C LYS A 621 20.03 5.44 -1.14
N ALA A 622 21.29 5.51 -1.60
CA ALA A 622 21.69 4.86 -2.86
C ALA A 622 21.98 3.36 -2.70
N VAL A 623 22.40 2.92 -1.50
CA VAL A 623 22.72 1.51 -1.22
C VAL A 623 22.20 1.18 0.16
N ARG A 624 21.10 0.45 0.25
CA ARG A 624 20.50 0.03 1.52
C ARG A 624 20.66 -1.48 1.69
N ILE A 625 21.18 -1.89 2.82
CA ILE A 625 21.32 -3.30 3.21
C ILE A 625 20.48 -3.49 4.47
N ASN A 626 19.66 -4.54 4.46
CA ASN A 626 18.86 -4.97 5.59
C ASN A 626 19.23 -6.41 5.93
N ILE A 627 19.52 -6.67 7.21
CA ILE A 627 19.80 -8.00 7.73
C ILE A 627 18.91 -8.22 8.94
N GLY A 628 18.15 -9.29 8.93
CA GLY A 628 17.34 -9.78 10.03
C GLY A 628 17.87 -11.14 10.47
N TYR A 629 17.98 -11.36 11.78
CA TYR A 629 18.27 -12.65 12.39
C TYR A 629 17.27 -12.86 13.52
N ALA A 630 16.68 -14.05 13.60
CA ALA A 630 15.78 -14.45 14.67
C ALA A 630 16.15 -15.84 15.17
N LEU A 631 16.31 -15.96 16.48
CA LEU A 631 16.39 -17.21 17.21
C LEU A 631 15.27 -17.20 18.25
N LEU A 632 14.38 -18.20 18.20
CA LEU A 632 13.32 -18.45 19.17
C LEU A 632 13.42 -19.92 19.60
N GLU A 633 13.60 -20.15 20.90
CA GLU A 633 13.60 -21.51 21.43
C GLU A 633 12.19 -22.07 21.55
N GLU A 634 12.13 -23.39 21.50
CA GLU A 634 10.91 -24.19 21.65
C GLU A 634 10.15 -23.85 22.94
N GLN A 635 8.82 -23.83 22.83
CA GLN A 635 7.91 -23.78 23.97
C GLN A 635 7.05 -25.03 23.99
N ILE A 636 6.91 -25.62 25.20
CA ILE A 636 6.17 -26.87 25.41
C ILE A 636 4.93 -26.55 26.23
N SER A 637 3.76 -26.88 25.71
CA SER A 637 2.47 -26.71 26.38
C SER A 637 2.22 -27.82 27.44
N GLU A 638 1.21 -27.61 28.25
CA GLU A 638 0.71 -28.62 29.19
C GLU A 638 0.36 -29.92 28.44
N GLY A 639 0.93 -31.05 28.87
CA GLY A 639 0.78 -32.34 28.20
C GLY A 639 1.94 -32.72 27.28
N ASP A 640 3.08 -32.01 27.38
CA ASP A 640 4.32 -32.26 26.63
C ASP A 640 4.15 -32.21 25.08
N THR A 641 3.20 -31.40 24.60
CA THR A 641 3.06 -31.10 23.19
C THR A 641 3.82 -29.81 22.85
N THR A 642 4.53 -29.79 21.72
CA THR A 642 5.22 -28.58 21.25
C THR A 642 4.18 -27.52 20.91
N ALA A 643 4.19 -26.39 21.64
CA ALA A 643 3.36 -25.23 21.35
C ALA A 643 4.01 -24.39 20.23
N PHE A 644 5.34 -24.18 20.34
CA PHE A 644 6.14 -23.50 19.33
C PHE A 644 7.44 -24.28 19.11
N ALA A 645 7.75 -24.63 17.89
CA ALA A 645 8.99 -25.30 17.53
C ALA A 645 10.16 -24.29 17.53
N ASN A 646 11.37 -24.83 17.70
CA ASN A 646 12.61 -24.08 17.52
C ASN A 646 12.62 -23.40 16.15
N ARG A 647 12.96 -22.12 16.14
CA ARG A 647 13.09 -21.34 14.91
C ARG A 647 14.38 -20.55 14.93
N GLU A 648 15.21 -20.74 13.92
CA GLU A 648 16.40 -19.94 13.71
C GLU A 648 16.50 -19.54 12.24
N GLU A 649 16.41 -18.25 11.94
CA GLU A 649 16.35 -17.76 10.58
C GLU A 649 17.23 -16.53 10.36
N VAL A 650 17.76 -16.42 9.16
CA VAL A 650 18.40 -15.22 8.65
C VAL A 650 17.73 -14.72 7.38
N VAL A 651 17.49 -13.42 7.33
CA VAL A 651 17.01 -12.70 6.16
C VAL A 651 18.04 -11.64 5.79
N ALA A 652 18.46 -11.63 4.53
CA ALA A 652 19.33 -10.58 4.01
C ALA A 652 18.70 -9.98 2.75
N ALA A 653 18.65 -8.65 2.68
CA ALA A 653 18.10 -7.95 1.52
C ALA A 653 18.92 -6.69 1.23
N SER A 654 19.02 -6.34 -0.03
CA SER A 654 19.67 -5.11 -0.49
C SER A 654 18.78 -4.39 -1.51
N ASP A 655 18.81 -3.04 -1.46
CA ASP A 655 18.25 -2.15 -2.47
C ASP A 655 19.36 -1.18 -2.87
N VAL A 656 19.71 -1.20 -4.17
CA VAL A 656 20.81 -0.43 -4.73
C VAL A 656 20.31 0.43 -5.87
N ARG A 657 20.42 1.74 -5.71
CA ARG A 657 20.17 2.71 -6.77
C ARG A 657 21.49 2.98 -7.50
N LEU A 658 21.70 2.30 -8.61
CA LEU A 658 22.91 2.45 -9.43
C LEU A 658 23.00 3.83 -10.08
N THR A 659 21.87 4.33 -10.61
CA THR A 659 21.75 5.64 -11.21
C THR A 659 20.44 6.29 -10.79
N ARG A 660 20.12 7.48 -11.28
CA ARG A 660 18.79 8.09 -11.07
C ARG A 660 17.64 7.25 -11.64
N PHE A 661 17.93 6.36 -12.59
CA PHE A 661 16.95 5.56 -13.33
C PHE A 661 16.96 4.07 -12.93
N TRP A 662 18.12 3.52 -12.57
CA TRP A 662 18.30 2.10 -12.29
C TRP A 662 18.29 1.80 -10.80
N ARG A 663 17.44 0.85 -10.44
CA ARG A 663 17.40 0.24 -9.11
C ARG A 663 17.56 -1.28 -9.22
N ILE A 664 18.39 -1.85 -8.36
CA ILE A 664 18.57 -3.30 -8.22
C ILE A 664 18.20 -3.68 -6.79
N ASN A 665 17.44 -4.75 -6.65
CA ASN A 665 17.14 -5.37 -5.37
C ASN A 665 17.51 -6.84 -5.39
N ALA A 666 17.96 -7.36 -4.26
CA ALA A 666 18.24 -8.78 -4.07
C ALA A 666 18.01 -9.15 -2.61
N GLY A 667 17.64 -10.39 -2.35
CA GLY A 667 17.48 -10.88 -0.99
C GLY A 667 17.36 -12.39 -0.93
N THR A 668 17.51 -12.89 0.31
CA THR A 668 17.39 -14.32 0.61
C THR A 668 16.86 -14.51 2.03
N ARG A 669 16.14 -15.58 2.25
CA ARG A 669 15.71 -16.08 3.55
C ARG A 669 16.21 -17.50 3.71
N ARG A 670 16.83 -17.79 4.84
CA ARG A 670 17.37 -19.09 5.15
C ARG A 670 17.00 -19.52 6.56
N ASP A 671 16.52 -20.73 6.67
CA ASP A 671 16.36 -21.44 7.92
C ASP A 671 17.71 -22.05 8.32
N LEU A 672 18.12 -21.78 9.57
CA LEU A 672 19.38 -22.24 10.15
C LEU A 672 19.18 -23.39 11.14
N THR A 673 17.96 -23.87 11.36
CA THR A 673 17.69 -25.08 12.17
C THR A 673 18.34 -26.31 11.56
N GLY A 674 18.50 -27.40 12.32
CA GLY A 674 19.35 -28.55 11.94
C GLY A 674 19.01 -29.24 10.60
N SER A 675 17.74 -29.21 10.17
CA SER A 675 17.28 -29.69 8.85
C SER A 675 17.01 -28.56 7.86
N GLY A 676 17.30 -27.34 8.25
CA GLY A 676 16.98 -26.14 7.51
C GLY A 676 17.82 -25.92 6.25
N GLY A 677 17.48 -24.89 5.50
CA GLY A 677 18.15 -24.57 4.24
C GLY A 677 17.68 -23.22 3.71
N THR A 678 18.06 -22.90 2.49
CA THR A 678 17.52 -21.70 1.82
C THR A 678 16.04 -21.89 1.55
N ILE A 679 15.20 -21.00 2.08
CA ILE A 679 13.76 -20.95 1.86
C ILE A 679 13.49 -20.33 0.49
N ASN A 680 14.08 -19.16 0.27
CA ASN A 680 13.98 -18.47 -1.01
C ASN A 680 15.17 -17.52 -1.25
N TRP A 681 15.35 -17.15 -2.49
CA TRP A 681 16.12 -15.97 -2.87
C TRP A 681 15.45 -15.27 -4.04
N TYR A 682 15.65 -13.97 -4.14
CA TYR A 682 15.15 -13.17 -5.25
C TYR A 682 16.18 -12.12 -5.68
N SER A 683 16.09 -11.73 -6.94
CA SER A 683 16.81 -10.57 -7.47
C SER A 683 15.94 -9.88 -8.51
N GLY A 684 16.04 -8.57 -8.58
CA GLY A 684 15.30 -7.77 -9.55
C GLY A 684 16.08 -6.55 -9.99
N ALA A 685 15.77 -6.07 -11.18
CA ALA A 685 16.27 -4.83 -11.71
C ALA A 685 15.11 -4.01 -12.28
N THR A 686 15.07 -2.73 -11.93
CA THR A 686 14.07 -1.79 -12.42
C THR A 686 14.76 -0.59 -13.04
N TYR A 687 14.36 -0.27 -14.25
CA TYR A 687 14.65 1.00 -14.92
C TYR A 687 13.38 1.82 -14.98
N GLU A 688 13.45 3.06 -14.57
CA GLU A 688 12.32 3.97 -14.63
C GLU A 688 12.81 5.40 -14.92
N ASP A 689 12.27 5.99 -15.98
CA ASP A 689 12.41 7.40 -16.29
C ASP A 689 11.04 8.06 -16.54
N GLU A 690 10.99 9.21 -17.13
CA GLU A 690 9.75 9.96 -17.39
C GLU A 690 8.82 9.26 -18.39
N CYS A 691 9.34 8.47 -19.32
CA CYS A 691 8.57 7.91 -20.44
C CYS A 691 8.57 6.39 -20.53
N PHE A 692 9.46 5.71 -19.80
CA PHE A 692 9.68 4.27 -19.91
C PHE A 692 9.81 3.61 -18.55
N PHE A 693 9.26 2.42 -18.42
CA PHE A 693 9.41 1.55 -17.26
C PHE A 693 9.76 0.15 -17.73
N PHE A 694 10.84 -0.38 -17.19
CA PHE A 694 11.24 -1.77 -17.37
C PHE A 694 11.52 -2.38 -15.99
N ALA A 695 10.95 -3.54 -15.71
CA ALA A 695 11.25 -4.31 -14.52
C ALA A 695 11.47 -5.77 -14.89
N THR A 696 12.48 -6.37 -14.27
CA THR A 696 12.70 -7.81 -14.34
C THR A 696 12.96 -8.35 -12.95
N SER A 697 12.48 -9.55 -12.67
CA SER A 697 12.72 -10.25 -11.42
C SER A 697 12.88 -11.75 -11.64
N ILE A 698 13.76 -12.33 -10.84
CA ILE A 698 13.92 -13.77 -10.71
C ILE A 698 13.73 -14.12 -9.23
N ASN A 699 12.92 -15.12 -8.97
CA ASN A 699 12.68 -15.64 -7.63
C ASN A 699 12.78 -17.16 -7.67
N LYS A 700 13.52 -17.73 -6.73
CA LYS A 700 13.58 -19.16 -6.52
C LYS A 700 13.07 -19.50 -5.13
N ASN A 701 12.03 -20.32 -5.08
CA ASN A 701 11.50 -20.92 -3.87
C ASN A 701 12.00 -22.36 -3.76
N PHE A 702 12.43 -22.79 -2.57
CA PHE A 702 12.93 -24.13 -2.29
C PHE A 702 11.95 -24.97 -1.45
N THR A 703 10.87 -24.34 -0.98
CA THR A 703 9.83 -25.04 -0.21
C THR A 703 8.93 -25.85 -1.13
N ARG A 704 8.44 -26.96 -0.60
CA ARG A 704 7.47 -27.84 -1.25
C ARG A 704 6.20 -27.88 -0.40
N ASP A 705 5.05 -27.85 -1.04
CA ASP A 705 3.77 -28.04 -0.40
C ASP A 705 2.86 -28.86 -1.34
N ARG A 706 2.69 -30.14 -1.06
CA ARG A 706 1.88 -31.10 -1.88
C ARG A 706 2.23 -31.00 -3.36
N ASP A 707 1.27 -30.64 -4.24
CA ASP A 707 1.45 -30.48 -5.68
C ASP A 707 2.29 -29.24 -6.07
N VAL A 708 2.52 -28.30 -5.14
CA VAL A 708 3.38 -27.12 -5.36
C VAL A 708 4.84 -27.49 -5.14
N GLN A 709 5.59 -27.61 -6.22
CA GLN A 709 7.00 -28.00 -6.19
C GLN A 709 7.92 -26.78 -6.05
N PRO A 710 9.18 -26.97 -5.56
CA PRO A 710 10.20 -25.93 -5.60
C PRO A 710 10.37 -25.39 -7.01
N GLU A 711 10.33 -24.07 -7.16
CA GLU A 711 10.34 -23.51 -8.49
C GLU A 711 11.19 -22.25 -8.65
N THR A 712 11.58 -22.00 -9.89
CA THR A 712 12.21 -20.75 -10.31
C THR A 712 11.22 -19.98 -11.19
N ASN A 713 10.98 -18.72 -10.85
CA ASN A 713 10.10 -17.85 -11.59
C ASN A 713 10.87 -16.63 -12.09
N PHE A 714 10.73 -16.36 -13.38
CA PHE A 714 11.25 -15.17 -14.03
C PHE A 714 10.09 -14.34 -14.55
N LEU A 715 10.08 -13.06 -14.26
CA LEU A 715 9.08 -12.09 -14.73
C LEU A 715 9.77 -10.88 -15.35
N PHE A 716 9.20 -10.34 -16.40
CA PHE A 716 9.55 -9.02 -16.88
C PHE A 716 8.32 -8.24 -17.34
N THR A 717 8.41 -6.93 -17.19
CA THR A 717 7.37 -5.97 -17.57
C THR A 717 8.00 -4.82 -18.30
N ILE A 718 7.43 -4.45 -19.44
CA ILE A 718 7.79 -3.26 -20.20
C ILE A 718 6.55 -2.37 -20.27
N ARG A 719 6.69 -1.09 -19.90
CA ARG A 719 5.62 -0.11 -20.02
C ARG A 719 6.12 1.14 -20.72
N LEU A 720 5.46 1.48 -21.82
CA LEU A 720 5.59 2.77 -22.48
C LEU A 720 4.62 3.73 -21.77
N LYS A 721 5.14 4.67 -20.97
CA LYS A 721 4.32 5.61 -20.21
C LYS A 721 3.54 6.53 -21.15
N HIS A 722 2.35 6.93 -20.78
CA HIS A 722 1.45 7.80 -21.56
C HIS A 722 0.93 7.20 -22.87
N LEU A 723 1.00 5.89 -23.04
CA LEU A 723 0.43 5.20 -24.19
C LEU A 723 -0.87 4.43 -23.86
N GLY A 724 -1.43 4.58 -22.64
CA GLY A 724 -2.62 3.92 -22.19
C GLY A 724 -2.53 3.43 -20.75
#